data_8be9f0e5c63c3a376715c86746fc8bb1
#
_entry.id   8be9f0e5c63c3a376715c86746fc8bb1
#
_cell.length_a   1.000
_cell.length_b   1.000
_cell.length_c   1.000
_cell.angle_alpha   90.00
_cell.angle_beta   90.00
_cell.angle_gamma   90.00
#
_symmetry.space_group_name_H-M   'P 1'
#
loop_
_entity.id
_entity.type
_entity.pdbx_description
1 polymer ?
#
loop_
_entity_poly.entity_id
_entity_poly.type
_entity_poly.pdbx_seq_one_letter_code
_entity_poly.pdbx_strand_id
1 'polypeptide(L)'
;MRKLFLALAFILPLITVSQELSYYLPAGVSYDPSIPKPKDVIYHEVGEWHVTHDRLVNYMKALAAAAPHRIKLEPMGLTYEGRPQVLLIITAKKNHDNLEQIRKQHVQLTDPANSGSLNTDNMPIVVWIGHSIHGNEPSGANAALLTAYHLAAAQGPEIEDLLNNEVILFDPSFNPDGLQRFSTWVNQHKSKNLVSDPNSREFSEVWPGGRFNHYWFDLNRDWLPAVHVESQNRLKWFHLWKPNILTDHHEQGSNATFFFQPGVPSRVNPITPLKNQELTGKLAKFHAQYLDKIGSLYFTKENYDDFYYGKGSTYPDVNGAIGILFEQASSRGHAQQTANGVLRFPFTIRNQFTTALSTMEGARQLRKDFLNWQREFYKTAMTEAAAAPVKGFVFGSEKDKTKSALFAEMLLRHQIEVYSLNTDLSADGVNFTKGNAYVVPANQPQFRLIHGIFDKTLKYQDSLFYDITAWTMPLAFGLDYAELPATKFNNNLLSNPITSATAPVAQMPTTKSDYAYLLDWNELLAPKALYALQEAGVTVRVATVPFEIETDQGVRKFSYGTLTIPVALQRQSPEQLFDLVKSIGTKNSVTVYSVKTGNVVSGSDLGSSKMMVAGRPNIAMIVGAGVNATDAGEVWHLLDQRMNIPSTHLEQG
;
A
#
# COMPACT_ATOMS: atom_id res chain seq x y z
N MET A 1 -61.31 -41.97 28.12
CA MET A 1 -60.02 -42.51 27.70
C MET A 1 -59.31 -41.53 26.79
N ARG A 2 -58.43 -40.70 27.36
CA ARG A 2 -57.59 -39.74 26.60
C ARG A 2 -56.28 -40.45 26.21
N LYS A 3 -56.04 -40.60 24.91
CA LYS A 3 -54.78 -41.11 24.40
C LYS A 3 -53.73 -40.02 24.43
N LEU A 4 -52.69 -40.17 25.25
CA LEU A 4 -51.51 -39.35 25.31
C LEU A 4 -50.58 -39.80 24.17
N PHE A 5 -50.34 -38.95 23.14
CA PHE A 5 -49.28 -39.15 22.15
C PHE A 5 -47.98 -38.56 22.69
N LEU A 6 -47.04 -39.40 23.08
CA LEU A 6 -45.66 -39.00 23.36
C LEU A 6 -44.96 -38.81 22.00
N ALA A 7 -44.67 -37.54 21.64
CA ALA A 7 -43.74 -37.23 20.54
C ALA A 7 -42.32 -37.35 21.08
N LEU A 8 -41.63 -38.43 20.73
CA LEU A 8 -40.16 -38.57 20.94
C LEU A 8 -39.47 -37.66 19.93
N ALA A 9 -39.06 -36.45 20.34
CA ALA A 9 -38.15 -35.62 19.58
C ALA A 9 -36.75 -36.27 19.63
N PHE A 10 -36.33 -36.89 18.56
CA PHE A 10 -34.91 -37.28 18.36
C PHE A 10 -34.08 -35.98 18.26
N ILE A 11 -33.49 -35.59 19.37
CA ILE A 11 -32.41 -34.61 19.38
C ILE A 11 -31.17 -35.36 18.85
N LEU A 12 -30.98 -35.31 17.53
CA LEU A 12 -29.67 -35.62 16.96
C LEU A 12 -28.68 -34.61 17.51
N PRO A 13 -27.61 -35.04 18.19
CA PRO A 13 -26.55 -34.13 18.56
C PRO A 13 -25.98 -33.55 17.24
N LEU A 14 -26.10 -32.25 17.04
CA LEU A 14 -25.35 -31.53 16.04
C LEU A 14 -23.86 -31.63 16.46
N ILE A 15 -23.22 -32.75 16.08
CA ILE A 15 -21.77 -32.84 16.12
C ILE A 15 -21.29 -31.76 15.18
N THR A 16 -20.65 -30.75 15.71
CA THR A 16 -19.91 -29.76 14.94
C THR A 16 -18.69 -30.46 14.35
N VAL A 17 -18.89 -31.15 13.22
CA VAL A 17 -17.82 -31.76 12.48
C VAL A 17 -17.02 -30.63 11.84
N SER A 18 -15.79 -30.46 12.28
CA SER A 18 -14.79 -29.70 11.55
C SER A 18 -14.77 -30.19 10.10
N GLN A 19 -14.76 -29.26 9.13
CA GLN A 19 -14.77 -29.64 7.72
C GLN A 19 -13.43 -30.28 7.35
N GLU A 20 -13.48 -31.48 6.78
CA GLU A 20 -12.29 -32.16 6.27
C GLU A 20 -11.80 -31.49 4.97
N LEU A 21 -10.53 -31.69 4.61
CA LEU A 21 -9.95 -31.16 3.37
C LEU A 21 -10.75 -31.55 2.12
N SER A 22 -11.41 -32.71 2.12
CA SER A 22 -12.29 -33.16 1.04
C SER A 22 -13.45 -32.22 0.71
N TYR A 23 -13.87 -31.38 1.68
CA TYR A 23 -14.89 -30.35 1.45
C TYR A 23 -14.40 -29.21 0.53
N TYR A 24 -13.12 -28.94 0.57
CA TYR A 24 -12.50 -27.81 -0.14
C TYR A 24 -11.87 -28.22 -1.45
N LEU A 25 -11.12 -29.34 -1.43
CA LEU A 25 -10.25 -29.73 -2.52
C LEU A 25 -11.04 -30.30 -3.71
N PRO A 26 -10.57 -30.07 -4.95
CA PRO A 26 -11.20 -30.59 -6.15
C PRO A 26 -11.30 -32.12 -6.11
N ALA A 27 -12.48 -32.65 -6.45
CA ALA A 27 -12.69 -34.09 -6.53
C ALA A 27 -11.84 -34.72 -7.64
N GLY A 28 -11.34 -35.93 -7.41
CA GLY A 28 -10.57 -36.71 -8.39
C GLY A 28 -9.09 -36.29 -8.51
N VAL A 29 -8.62 -35.29 -7.79
CA VAL A 29 -7.21 -34.93 -7.73
C VAL A 29 -6.49 -35.77 -6.67
N SER A 30 -5.38 -36.39 -7.03
CA SER A 30 -4.47 -37.05 -6.07
C SER A 30 -3.47 -36.06 -5.49
N TYR A 31 -3.08 -36.27 -4.24
CA TYR A 31 -2.15 -35.39 -3.53
C TYR A 31 -0.98 -36.22 -2.99
N ASP A 32 0.23 -35.67 -3.12
CA ASP A 32 1.45 -36.27 -2.60
C ASP A 32 1.37 -36.34 -1.07
N PRO A 33 1.38 -37.57 -0.48
CA PRO A 33 1.26 -37.74 0.95
C PRO A 33 2.49 -37.29 1.76
N SER A 34 3.62 -37.01 1.10
CA SER A 34 4.82 -36.48 1.73
C SER A 34 4.73 -34.97 2.02
N ILE A 35 3.78 -34.26 1.39
CA ILE A 35 3.56 -32.83 1.62
C ILE A 35 2.64 -32.64 2.83
N PRO A 36 3.06 -31.87 3.85
CA PRO A 36 2.28 -31.72 5.08
C PRO A 36 0.94 -31.02 4.80
N LYS A 37 -0.14 -31.62 5.32
CA LYS A 37 -1.46 -30.97 5.29
C LYS A 37 -1.48 -29.76 6.21
N PRO A 38 -2.35 -28.76 5.98
CA PRO A 38 -2.43 -27.59 6.86
C PRO A 38 -2.50 -27.95 8.35
N LYS A 39 -3.39 -28.87 8.75
CA LYS A 39 -3.59 -29.27 10.15
C LYS A 39 -2.34 -29.82 10.84
N ASP A 40 -1.44 -30.44 10.09
CA ASP A 40 -0.23 -31.04 10.64
C ASP A 40 0.75 -29.99 11.17
N VAL A 41 0.61 -28.73 10.70
CA VAL A 41 1.47 -27.60 11.06
C VAL A 41 0.74 -26.54 11.88
N ILE A 42 -0.53 -26.25 11.55
CA ILE A 42 -1.31 -25.23 12.27
C ILE A 42 -2.09 -25.78 13.47
N TYR A 43 -2.13 -27.12 13.64
CA TYR A 43 -2.74 -27.87 14.76
C TYR A 43 -4.27 -27.77 14.87
N HIS A 44 -4.98 -27.46 13.77
CA HIS A 44 -6.43 -27.50 13.66
C HIS A 44 -6.85 -27.68 12.20
N GLU A 45 -8.07 -28.09 11.95
CA GLU A 45 -8.60 -28.13 10.58
C GLU A 45 -8.81 -26.70 10.05
N VAL A 46 -8.68 -26.53 8.73
CA VAL A 46 -8.96 -25.23 8.09
C VAL A 46 -10.42 -24.85 8.30
N GLY A 47 -10.68 -23.62 8.76
CA GLY A 47 -12.02 -23.14 9.07
C GLY A 47 -12.54 -23.53 10.45
N GLU A 48 -11.81 -24.33 11.23
CA GLU A 48 -12.13 -24.61 12.63
C GLU A 48 -11.76 -23.42 13.53
N TRP A 49 -10.62 -22.83 13.30
CA TRP A 49 -10.12 -21.61 13.90
C TRP A 49 -9.64 -20.67 12.82
N HIS A 50 -9.63 -19.37 13.09
CA HIS A 50 -8.99 -18.40 12.22
C HIS A 50 -7.46 -18.54 12.33
N VAL A 51 -6.79 -18.70 11.20
CA VAL A 51 -5.32 -18.82 11.20
C VAL A 51 -4.67 -17.53 11.66
N THR A 52 -3.74 -17.63 12.61
CA THR A 52 -2.89 -16.50 13.02
C THR A 52 -1.72 -16.34 12.05
N HIS A 53 -1.18 -15.14 11.96
CA HIS A 53 -0.09 -14.86 11.00
C HIS A 53 1.15 -15.74 11.23
N ASP A 54 1.52 -15.99 12.48
CA ASP A 54 2.65 -16.85 12.82
C ASP A 54 2.46 -18.29 12.32
N ARG A 55 1.26 -18.87 12.49
CA ARG A 55 0.92 -20.21 11.99
C ARG A 55 0.88 -20.24 10.47
N LEU A 56 0.32 -19.20 9.84
CA LEU A 56 0.28 -19.05 8.38
C LEU A 56 1.70 -19.08 7.79
N VAL A 57 2.61 -18.26 8.32
CA VAL A 57 4.00 -18.20 7.87
C VAL A 57 4.74 -19.51 8.14
N ASN A 58 4.51 -20.15 9.30
CA ASN A 58 5.11 -21.46 9.59
C ASN A 58 4.65 -22.54 8.60
N TYR A 59 3.38 -22.50 8.19
CA TYR A 59 2.89 -23.42 7.16
C TYR A 59 3.54 -23.15 5.80
N MET A 60 3.67 -21.87 5.38
CA MET A 60 4.35 -21.52 4.12
C MET A 60 5.81 -22.00 4.10
N LYS A 61 6.52 -21.87 5.23
CA LYS A 61 7.89 -22.40 5.38
C LYS A 61 7.93 -23.92 5.29
N ALA A 62 6.97 -24.62 5.93
CA ALA A 62 6.89 -26.08 5.89
C ALA A 62 6.64 -26.58 4.45
N LEU A 63 5.76 -25.93 3.70
CA LEU A 63 5.50 -26.26 2.29
C LEU A 63 6.72 -26.03 1.41
N ALA A 64 7.41 -24.89 1.56
CA ALA A 64 8.62 -24.60 0.80
C ALA A 64 9.74 -25.62 1.08
N ALA A 65 9.86 -26.08 2.33
CA ALA A 65 10.81 -27.12 2.70
C ALA A 65 10.44 -28.50 2.14
N ALA A 66 9.14 -28.83 2.10
CA ALA A 66 8.67 -30.12 1.61
C ALA A 66 8.62 -30.22 0.08
N ALA A 67 8.35 -29.11 -0.61
CA ALA A 67 8.23 -29.04 -2.07
C ALA A 67 9.22 -28.04 -2.73
N PRO A 68 10.54 -28.12 -2.47
CA PRO A 68 11.50 -27.13 -2.98
C PRO A 68 11.63 -27.12 -4.52
N HIS A 69 11.12 -28.15 -5.17
CA HIS A 69 11.07 -28.23 -6.64
C HIS A 69 9.91 -27.45 -7.25
N ARG A 70 8.92 -27.04 -6.44
CA ARG A 70 7.76 -26.24 -6.85
C ARG A 70 7.72 -24.88 -6.18
N ILE A 71 8.26 -24.74 -4.97
CA ILE A 71 8.08 -23.55 -4.13
C ILE A 71 9.42 -22.99 -3.69
N LYS A 72 9.63 -21.71 -3.96
CA LYS A 72 10.70 -20.90 -3.38
C LYS A 72 10.06 -19.85 -2.49
N LEU A 73 10.44 -19.79 -1.22
CA LEU A 73 9.99 -18.77 -0.28
C LEU A 73 10.98 -17.61 -0.26
N GLU A 74 10.48 -16.39 -0.47
CA GLU A 74 11.25 -15.15 -0.46
C GLU A 74 10.77 -14.23 0.67
N PRO A 75 11.68 -13.64 1.46
CA PRO A 75 11.33 -12.60 2.41
C PRO A 75 11.11 -11.28 1.67
N MET A 76 9.92 -10.67 1.82
CA MET A 76 9.67 -9.34 1.25
C MET A 76 10.14 -8.21 2.16
N GLY A 77 10.07 -8.38 3.47
CA GLY A 77 10.43 -7.40 4.50
C GLY A 77 9.74 -7.68 5.83
N LEU A 78 9.74 -6.70 6.71
CA LEU A 78 9.07 -6.73 7.99
C LEU A 78 8.01 -5.62 8.07
N THR A 79 6.94 -5.86 8.83
CA THR A 79 5.96 -4.85 9.21
C THR A 79 6.49 -3.98 10.36
N TYR A 80 5.72 -2.95 10.76
CA TYR A 80 6.06 -2.13 11.93
C TYR A 80 6.13 -2.95 13.23
N GLU A 81 5.34 -4.02 13.36
CA GLU A 81 5.37 -4.91 14.53
C GLU A 81 6.42 -6.03 14.39
N GLY A 82 7.30 -5.96 13.39
CA GLY A 82 8.37 -6.93 13.16
C GLY A 82 7.90 -8.27 12.61
N ARG A 83 6.67 -8.37 12.07
CA ARG A 83 6.19 -9.59 11.44
C ARG A 83 6.72 -9.74 10.03
N PRO A 84 7.17 -10.95 9.62
CA PRO A 84 7.67 -11.17 8.28
C PRO A 84 6.55 -11.12 7.23
N GLN A 85 6.74 -10.34 6.16
CA GLN A 85 6.02 -10.49 4.91
C GLN A 85 6.78 -11.50 4.05
N VAL A 86 6.07 -12.51 3.54
CA VAL A 86 6.67 -13.58 2.74
C VAL A 86 5.95 -13.73 1.41
N LEU A 87 6.70 -14.04 0.37
CA LEU A 87 6.20 -14.35 -0.96
C LEU A 87 6.65 -15.76 -1.34
N LEU A 88 5.73 -16.61 -1.78
CA LEU A 88 6.07 -17.89 -2.37
C LEU A 88 6.09 -17.72 -3.90
N ILE A 89 7.17 -18.11 -4.53
CA ILE A 89 7.25 -18.24 -5.97
C ILE A 89 6.98 -19.69 -6.31
N ILE A 90 5.82 -19.97 -6.89
CA ILE A 90 5.33 -21.33 -7.15
C ILE A 90 5.27 -21.55 -8.65
N THR A 91 5.97 -22.57 -9.14
CA THR A 91 6.03 -22.94 -10.57
C THR A 91 6.64 -24.33 -10.74
N ALA A 92 6.69 -24.85 -11.97
CA ALA A 92 7.34 -26.12 -12.25
C ALA A 92 8.87 -26.04 -12.06
N LYS A 93 9.49 -27.18 -11.76
CA LYS A 93 10.95 -27.27 -11.59
C LYS A 93 11.74 -26.65 -12.75
N LYS A 94 11.35 -26.92 -14.00
CA LYS A 94 12.03 -26.34 -15.20
C LYS A 94 12.04 -24.82 -15.21
N ASN A 95 10.98 -24.20 -14.66
CA ASN A 95 10.88 -22.74 -14.56
C ASN A 95 11.73 -22.22 -13.39
N HIS A 96 11.79 -22.95 -12.27
CA HIS A 96 12.70 -22.63 -11.16
C HIS A 96 14.17 -22.61 -11.60
N ASP A 97 14.57 -23.61 -12.41
CA ASP A 97 15.93 -23.70 -12.95
C ASP A 97 16.28 -22.50 -13.85
N ASN A 98 15.26 -21.78 -14.40
CA ASN A 98 15.39 -20.64 -15.30
C ASN A 98 14.72 -19.37 -14.78
N LEU A 99 14.44 -19.29 -13.49
CA LEU A 99 13.55 -18.28 -12.90
C LEU A 99 14.01 -16.84 -13.17
N GLU A 100 15.29 -16.57 -13.06
CA GLU A 100 15.85 -15.23 -13.31
C GLU A 100 15.74 -14.82 -14.79
N GLN A 101 15.89 -15.77 -15.72
CA GLN A 101 15.69 -15.49 -17.14
C GLN A 101 14.22 -15.18 -17.44
N ILE A 102 13.30 -15.96 -16.88
CA ILE A 102 11.85 -15.72 -17.00
C ILE A 102 11.51 -14.33 -16.49
N ARG A 103 12.00 -13.97 -15.30
CA ARG A 103 11.80 -12.65 -14.72
C ARG A 103 12.30 -11.52 -15.63
N LYS A 104 13.53 -11.65 -16.16
CA LYS A 104 14.10 -10.66 -17.08
C LYS A 104 13.27 -10.52 -18.36
N GLN A 105 12.75 -11.61 -18.90
CA GLN A 105 11.85 -11.56 -20.06
C GLN A 105 10.55 -10.83 -19.76
N HIS A 106 9.95 -11.01 -18.56
CA HIS A 106 8.77 -10.25 -18.15
C HIS A 106 9.06 -8.76 -18.01
N VAL A 107 10.18 -8.37 -17.42
CA VAL A 107 10.59 -6.96 -17.39
C VAL A 107 10.82 -6.42 -18.80
N GLN A 108 11.49 -7.18 -19.68
CA GLN A 108 11.70 -6.79 -21.08
C GLN A 108 10.36 -6.68 -21.85
N LEU A 109 9.32 -7.45 -21.50
CA LEU A 109 8.01 -7.35 -22.11
C LEU A 109 7.38 -5.97 -21.92
N THR A 110 7.71 -5.30 -20.82
CA THR A 110 7.24 -3.94 -20.49
C THR A 110 8.13 -2.83 -21.05
N ASP A 111 9.20 -3.17 -21.77
CA ASP A 111 10.08 -2.23 -22.46
C ASP A 111 9.61 -2.02 -23.90
N PRO A 112 9.04 -0.85 -24.26
CA PRO A 112 8.53 -0.59 -25.59
C PRO A 112 9.56 -0.76 -26.72
N ALA A 113 10.84 -0.46 -26.44
CA ALA A 113 11.91 -0.55 -27.45
C ALA A 113 12.33 -1.99 -27.73
N ASN A 114 12.38 -2.85 -26.71
CA ASN A 114 12.98 -4.19 -26.80
C ASN A 114 11.96 -5.35 -26.75
N SER A 115 10.70 -5.08 -26.38
CA SER A 115 9.67 -6.12 -26.22
C SER A 115 9.28 -6.84 -27.52
N GLY A 116 9.51 -6.20 -28.69
CA GLY A 116 9.17 -6.76 -30.00
C GLY A 116 9.92 -8.04 -30.37
N SER A 117 11.12 -8.26 -29.80
CA SER A 117 11.95 -9.44 -30.04
C SER A 117 11.48 -10.68 -29.25
N LEU A 118 10.61 -10.53 -28.25
CA LEU A 118 10.16 -11.63 -27.40
C LEU A 118 9.06 -12.45 -28.07
N ASN A 119 9.24 -13.77 -28.05
CA ASN A 119 8.17 -14.71 -28.44
C ASN A 119 7.33 -15.08 -27.21
N THR A 120 6.13 -14.53 -27.14
CA THR A 120 5.17 -14.79 -26.05
C THR A 120 4.55 -16.18 -26.06
N ASP A 121 4.73 -16.96 -27.16
CA ASP A 121 4.15 -18.30 -27.26
C ASP A 121 4.65 -19.27 -26.21
N ASN A 122 5.92 -19.13 -25.83
CA ASN A 122 6.61 -20.01 -24.88
C ASN A 122 6.88 -19.37 -23.52
N MET A 123 6.46 -18.12 -23.29
CA MET A 123 6.64 -17.46 -22.00
C MET A 123 5.58 -17.94 -20.99
N PRO A 124 5.95 -18.34 -19.78
CA PRO A 124 4.97 -18.52 -18.72
C PRO A 124 4.35 -17.16 -18.36
N ILE A 125 3.10 -17.15 -17.95
CA ILE A 125 2.44 -15.95 -17.40
C ILE A 125 2.83 -15.78 -15.94
N VAL A 126 2.91 -14.54 -15.46
CA VAL A 126 3.12 -14.23 -14.04
C VAL A 126 1.80 -13.80 -13.41
N VAL A 127 1.36 -14.53 -12.39
CA VAL A 127 0.10 -14.29 -11.68
C VAL A 127 0.41 -14.01 -10.21
N TRP A 128 -0.05 -12.88 -9.69
CA TRP A 128 0.04 -12.59 -8.25
C TRP A 128 -1.29 -12.90 -7.57
N ILE A 129 -1.28 -13.87 -6.66
CA ILE A 129 -2.44 -14.21 -5.83
C ILE A 129 -2.23 -13.61 -4.45
N GLY A 130 -2.99 -12.57 -4.12
CA GLY A 130 -2.82 -11.80 -2.89
C GLY A 130 -4.01 -11.90 -1.95
N HIS A 131 -3.74 -11.99 -0.65
CA HIS A 131 -4.75 -12.20 0.38
C HIS A 131 -4.63 -11.23 1.53
N SER A 132 -5.76 -10.94 2.19
CA SER A 132 -5.83 -10.34 3.52
C SER A 132 -5.10 -8.98 3.65
N ILE A 133 -5.36 -8.05 2.72
CA ILE A 133 -4.92 -6.66 2.89
C ILE A 133 -5.71 -5.98 4.02
N HIS A 134 -6.95 -6.41 4.24
CA HIS A 134 -7.70 -6.13 5.44
C HIS A 134 -7.67 -7.36 6.34
N GLY A 135 -7.04 -7.25 7.49
CA GLY A 135 -6.81 -8.42 8.35
C GLY A 135 -8.09 -9.02 8.96
N ASN A 136 -9.17 -8.24 9.07
CA ASN A 136 -10.48 -8.70 9.54
C ASN A 136 -11.39 -9.23 8.42
N GLU A 137 -10.83 -9.52 7.26
CA GLU A 137 -11.45 -10.21 6.13
C GLU A 137 -10.77 -11.58 5.95
N PRO A 138 -11.02 -12.53 6.88
CA PRO A 138 -10.10 -13.64 7.14
C PRO A 138 -10.19 -14.81 6.19
N SER A 139 -11.25 -14.93 5.38
CA SER A 139 -11.42 -16.11 4.52
C SER A 139 -10.29 -16.23 3.48
N GLY A 140 -9.76 -15.12 2.99
CA GLY A 140 -8.63 -15.10 2.07
C GLY A 140 -7.36 -15.75 2.65
N ALA A 141 -6.91 -15.32 3.84
CA ALA A 141 -5.72 -15.89 4.49
C ALA A 141 -5.89 -17.37 4.86
N ASN A 142 -7.11 -17.80 5.21
CA ASN A 142 -7.39 -19.22 5.47
C ASN A 142 -7.48 -20.02 4.16
N ALA A 143 -7.98 -19.45 3.06
CA ALA A 143 -7.94 -20.06 1.73
C ALA A 143 -6.50 -20.17 1.20
N ALA A 144 -5.61 -19.25 1.59
CA ALA A 144 -4.20 -19.33 1.24
C ALA A 144 -3.53 -20.63 1.71
N LEU A 145 -3.94 -21.18 2.87
CA LEU A 145 -3.47 -22.49 3.33
C LEU A 145 -3.80 -23.62 2.33
N LEU A 146 -5.03 -23.60 1.81
CA LEU A 146 -5.53 -24.62 0.88
C LEU A 146 -4.93 -24.44 -0.51
N THR A 147 -4.81 -23.19 -0.99
CA THR A 147 -4.25 -22.87 -2.30
C THR A 147 -2.77 -23.27 -2.35
N ALA A 148 -1.99 -22.91 -1.34
CA ALA A 148 -0.59 -23.29 -1.27
C ALA A 148 -0.41 -24.81 -1.16
N TYR A 149 -1.25 -25.51 -0.36
CA TYR A 149 -1.25 -26.96 -0.27
C TYR A 149 -1.57 -27.60 -1.63
N HIS A 150 -2.62 -27.14 -2.30
CA HIS A 150 -3.01 -27.67 -3.61
C HIS A 150 -1.86 -27.53 -4.62
N LEU A 151 -1.24 -26.37 -4.71
CA LEU A 151 -0.13 -26.11 -5.64
C LEU A 151 1.13 -26.94 -5.29
N ALA A 152 1.37 -27.18 -4.00
CA ALA A 152 2.49 -27.99 -3.54
C ALA A 152 2.31 -29.48 -3.78
N ALA A 153 1.10 -30.01 -3.47
CA ALA A 153 0.85 -31.44 -3.29
C ALA A 153 0.05 -32.10 -4.42
N ALA A 154 -0.75 -31.35 -5.20
CA ALA A 154 -1.57 -31.92 -6.26
C ALA A 154 -0.70 -32.58 -7.33
N GLN A 155 -1.16 -33.72 -7.86
CA GLN A 155 -0.49 -34.54 -8.86
C GLN A 155 -1.35 -34.71 -10.10
N GLY A 156 -0.72 -34.96 -11.23
CA GLY A 156 -1.40 -35.24 -12.51
C GLY A 156 -1.14 -34.20 -13.58
N PRO A 157 -1.56 -34.48 -14.81
CA PRO A 157 -1.19 -33.66 -15.98
C PRO A 157 -1.73 -32.23 -15.92
N GLU A 158 -2.87 -32.00 -15.29
CA GLU A 158 -3.50 -30.66 -15.21
C GLU A 158 -2.67 -29.71 -14.36
N ILE A 159 -2.25 -30.12 -13.19
CA ILE A 159 -1.41 -29.28 -12.30
C ILE A 159 -0.01 -29.09 -12.90
N GLU A 160 0.54 -30.11 -13.54
CA GLU A 160 1.85 -30.00 -14.20
C GLU A 160 1.77 -29.03 -15.39
N ASP A 161 0.71 -29.06 -16.19
CA ASP A 161 0.52 -28.10 -17.27
C ASP A 161 0.35 -26.68 -16.73
N LEU A 162 -0.43 -26.48 -15.65
CA LEU A 162 -0.59 -25.19 -14.99
C LEU A 162 0.77 -24.65 -14.54
N LEU A 163 1.51 -25.38 -13.74
CA LEU A 163 2.80 -24.96 -13.20
C LEU A 163 3.87 -24.75 -14.28
N ASN A 164 3.78 -25.47 -15.40
CA ASN A 164 4.65 -25.29 -16.55
C ASN A 164 4.42 -23.97 -17.30
N ASN A 165 3.19 -23.45 -17.27
CA ASN A 165 2.78 -22.27 -18.00
C ASN A 165 2.65 -21.02 -17.13
N GLU A 166 2.79 -21.15 -15.80
CA GLU A 166 2.64 -20.07 -14.86
C GLU A 166 3.82 -19.94 -13.88
N VAL A 167 4.13 -18.71 -13.51
CA VAL A 167 4.89 -18.35 -12.31
C VAL A 167 3.91 -17.63 -11.38
N ILE A 168 3.58 -18.27 -10.27
CA ILE A 168 2.62 -17.76 -9.30
C ILE A 168 3.38 -17.06 -8.17
N LEU A 169 3.18 -15.76 -8.03
CA LEU A 169 3.62 -14.95 -6.90
C LEU A 169 2.51 -15.02 -5.84
N PHE A 170 2.72 -15.85 -4.84
CA PHE A 170 1.70 -16.15 -3.86
C PHE A 170 1.98 -15.41 -2.56
N ASP A 171 1.15 -14.42 -2.23
CA ASP A 171 1.23 -13.61 -1.01
C ASP A 171 0.10 -14.02 -0.06
N PRO A 172 0.40 -14.73 1.01
CA PRO A 172 -0.62 -15.26 1.92
C PRO A 172 -1.24 -14.18 2.82
N SER A 173 -0.59 -13.03 2.99
CA SER A 173 -1.13 -11.92 3.78
C SER A 173 -0.43 -10.61 3.48
N PHE A 174 -1.11 -9.68 2.83
CA PHE A 174 -0.64 -8.32 2.61
C PHE A 174 -0.53 -7.49 3.89
N ASN A 175 -1.29 -7.86 4.95
CA ASN A 175 -1.36 -7.13 6.22
C ASN A 175 -1.18 -8.08 7.42
N PRO A 176 0.06 -8.47 7.72
CA PRO A 176 0.36 -9.36 8.85
C PRO A 176 -0.14 -8.86 10.21
N ASP A 177 -0.02 -7.56 10.47
CA ASP A 177 -0.38 -6.97 11.77
C ASP A 177 -1.89 -6.97 11.98
N GLY A 178 -2.65 -6.58 10.94
CA GLY A 178 -4.11 -6.63 10.96
C GLY A 178 -4.66 -8.03 11.08
N LEU A 179 -4.11 -9.00 10.32
CA LEU A 179 -4.51 -10.40 10.40
C LEU A 179 -4.27 -10.98 11.80
N GLN A 180 -3.10 -10.72 12.40
CA GLN A 180 -2.78 -11.18 13.74
C GLN A 180 -3.74 -10.59 14.78
N ARG A 181 -4.04 -9.29 14.69
CA ARG A 181 -4.95 -8.61 15.60
C ARG A 181 -6.34 -9.22 15.55
N PHE A 182 -6.90 -9.38 14.36
CA PHE A 182 -8.23 -9.94 14.17
C PHE A 182 -8.31 -11.40 14.58
N SER A 183 -7.41 -12.25 14.09
CA SER A 183 -7.45 -13.69 14.38
C SER A 183 -7.32 -13.98 15.87
N THR A 184 -6.51 -13.21 16.59
CA THR A 184 -6.41 -13.30 18.06
C THR A 184 -7.73 -12.92 18.71
N TRP A 185 -8.33 -11.82 18.30
CA TRP A 185 -9.63 -11.35 18.81
C TRP A 185 -10.74 -12.38 18.61
N VAL A 186 -10.98 -12.80 17.37
CA VAL A 186 -12.10 -13.68 17.02
C VAL A 186 -11.97 -15.05 17.68
N ASN A 187 -10.74 -15.59 17.74
CA ASN A 187 -10.47 -16.89 18.37
C ASN A 187 -10.69 -16.88 19.88
N GLN A 188 -10.40 -15.75 20.57
CA GLN A 188 -10.67 -15.60 22.01
C GLN A 188 -12.17 -15.65 22.35
N HIS A 189 -13.04 -15.32 21.38
CA HIS A 189 -14.49 -15.25 21.58
C HIS A 189 -15.24 -16.46 20.99
N LYS A 190 -14.50 -17.43 20.42
CA LYS A 190 -15.11 -18.65 19.87
C LYS A 190 -15.65 -19.56 20.98
N SER A 191 -16.93 -19.91 20.90
CA SER A 191 -17.54 -20.93 21.74
C SER A 191 -17.33 -22.33 21.18
N LYS A 192 -17.28 -23.36 22.04
CA LYS A 192 -17.24 -24.76 21.61
C LYS A 192 -18.46 -25.09 20.74
N ASN A 193 -19.63 -24.67 21.14
CA ASN A 193 -20.85 -24.72 20.35
C ASN A 193 -21.02 -23.37 19.66
N LEU A 194 -20.92 -23.35 18.35
CA LEU A 194 -20.97 -22.11 17.58
C LEU A 194 -22.32 -21.41 17.76
N VAL A 195 -22.27 -20.11 18.01
CA VAL A 195 -23.42 -19.22 18.10
C VAL A 195 -23.42 -18.34 16.85
N SER A 196 -24.56 -18.32 16.13
CA SER A 196 -24.70 -17.53 14.89
C SER A 196 -25.46 -16.21 15.10
N ASP A 197 -25.86 -15.86 16.32
CA ASP A 197 -26.56 -14.60 16.62
C ASP A 197 -25.67 -13.40 16.26
N PRO A 198 -26.10 -12.50 15.36
CA PRO A 198 -25.31 -11.34 14.93
C PRO A 198 -24.89 -10.38 16.06
N ASN A 199 -25.55 -10.46 17.22
CA ASN A 199 -25.23 -9.65 18.39
C ASN A 199 -24.15 -10.28 19.28
N SER A 200 -23.65 -11.46 18.92
CA SER A 200 -22.57 -12.12 19.69
C SER A 200 -21.32 -11.26 19.73
N ARG A 201 -20.63 -11.30 20.87
CA ARG A 201 -19.35 -10.61 21.09
C ARG A 201 -18.29 -10.94 20.03
N GLU A 202 -18.32 -12.12 19.47
CA GLU A 202 -17.44 -12.58 18.41
C GLU A 202 -17.45 -11.66 17.16
N PHE A 203 -18.59 -11.05 16.86
CA PHE A 203 -18.77 -10.19 15.68
C PHE A 203 -18.58 -8.69 15.96
N SER A 204 -18.36 -8.33 17.23
CA SER A 204 -18.20 -6.93 17.68
C SER A 204 -16.72 -6.66 18.01
N GLU A 205 -15.91 -6.55 16.98
CA GLU A 205 -14.48 -6.30 17.09
C GLU A 205 -14.18 -5.00 17.84
N VAL A 206 -13.16 -5.04 18.71
CA VAL A 206 -12.75 -3.83 19.44
C VAL A 206 -12.00 -2.86 18.51
N TRP A 207 -12.16 -1.59 18.81
CA TRP A 207 -11.40 -0.54 18.14
C TRP A 207 -9.88 -0.76 18.29
N PRO A 208 -9.04 -0.52 17.25
CA PRO A 208 -9.35 0.02 15.92
C PRO A 208 -9.83 -1.02 14.92
N GLY A 209 -9.89 -2.30 15.31
CA GLY A 209 -10.16 -3.43 14.44
C GLY A 209 -8.94 -3.95 13.69
N GLY A 210 -9.07 -5.16 13.14
CA GLY A 210 -8.02 -5.82 12.36
C GLY A 210 -7.96 -5.42 10.89
N ARG A 211 -8.83 -4.52 10.43
CA ARG A 211 -8.79 -4.02 9.05
C ARG A 211 -7.45 -3.38 8.73
N PHE A 212 -6.92 -2.59 9.66
CA PHE A 212 -5.80 -1.69 9.48
C PHE A 212 -4.45 -2.32 9.85
N ASN A 213 -3.36 -1.71 9.37
CA ASN A 213 -2.01 -2.05 9.79
C ASN A 213 -1.72 -1.57 11.24
N HIS A 214 -0.46 -1.55 11.66
CA HIS A 214 -0.04 -1.08 12.99
C HIS A 214 -0.52 0.35 13.28
N TYR A 215 -0.30 1.29 12.35
CA TYR A 215 -0.67 2.70 12.49
C TYR A 215 -2.12 3.01 12.05
N TRP A 216 -2.98 2.02 12.01
CA TRP A 216 -4.41 2.14 11.69
C TRP A 216 -4.71 2.66 10.29
N PHE A 217 -3.79 2.46 9.34
CA PHE A 217 -4.00 2.79 7.94
C PHE A 217 -4.66 1.65 7.16
N ASP A 218 -5.49 2.02 6.20
CA ASP A 218 -5.99 1.11 5.18
C ASP A 218 -4.92 0.91 4.09
N LEU A 219 -4.24 -0.25 4.14
CA LEU A 219 -3.21 -0.60 3.15
C LEU A 219 -3.76 -0.75 1.73
N ASN A 220 -5.10 -0.88 1.57
CA ASN A 220 -5.76 -0.88 0.26
C ASN A 220 -6.13 0.54 -0.22
N ARG A 221 -5.52 1.56 0.37
CA ARG A 221 -5.46 2.94 -0.13
C ARG A 221 -4.03 3.40 -0.35
N ASP A 222 -3.05 2.55 -0.03
CA ASP A 222 -1.63 2.91 0.02
C ASP A 222 -0.78 2.29 -1.11
N TRP A 223 -1.40 1.70 -2.16
CA TRP A 223 -0.65 1.21 -3.31
C TRP A 223 0.02 2.35 -4.11
N LEU A 224 -0.64 3.49 -4.27
CA LEU A 224 -0.08 4.66 -4.96
C LEU A 224 0.75 5.55 -4.03
N PRO A 225 0.29 5.98 -2.85
CA PRO A 225 1.10 6.81 -1.96
C PRO A 225 2.34 6.07 -1.44
N ALA A 226 2.23 4.77 -1.21
CA ALA A 226 3.32 3.90 -0.73
C ALA A 226 4.04 4.46 0.51
N VAL A 227 3.25 4.95 1.47
CA VAL A 227 3.73 5.57 2.71
C VAL A 227 4.27 4.53 3.67
N HIS A 228 3.58 3.36 3.75
CA HIS A 228 3.86 2.32 4.73
C HIS A 228 4.87 1.28 4.23
N VAL A 229 5.63 0.72 5.17
CA VAL A 229 6.67 -0.27 4.87
C VAL A 229 6.11 -1.50 4.18
N GLU A 230 4.89 -1.93 4.55
CA GLU A 230 4.21 -3.06 3.94
C GLU A 230 3.94 -2.82 2.44
N SER A 231 3.49 -1.62 2.09
CA SER A 231 3.23 -1.22 0.71
C SER A 231 4.53 -1.09 -0.09
N GLN A 232 5.58 -0.52 0.51
CA GLN A 232 6.89 -0.38 -0.13
C GLN A 232 7.53 -1.74 -0.41
N ASN A 233 7.45 -2.68 0.53
CA ASN A 233 7.92 -4.04 0.36
C ASN A 233 7.19 -4.73 -0.82
N ARG A 234 5.87 -4.62 -0.88
CA ARG A 234 5.03 -5.20 -1.93
C ARG A 234 5.30 -4.59 -3.30
N LEU A 235 5.39 -3.26 -3.40
CA LEU A 235 5.68 -2.57 -4.66
C LEU A 235 7.02 -2.95 -5.26
N LYS A 236 8.04 -3.12 -4.42
CA LYS A 236 9.36 -3.60 -4.87
C LYS A 236 9.24 -4.93 -5.62
N TRP A 237 8.48 -5.88 -5.09
CA TRP A 237 8.28 -7.18 -5.72
C TRP A 237 7.37 -7.10 -6.94
N PHE A 238 6.32 -6.26 -6.89
CA PHE A 238 5.46 -6.00 -8.05
C PHE A 238 6.27 -5.49 -9.26
N HIS A 239 7.09 -4.49 -9.05
CA HIS A 239 7.92 -3.96 -10.14
C HIS A 239 9.08 -4.86 -10.54
N LEU A 240 9.56 -5.69 -9.64
CA LEU A 240 10.58 -6.70 -9.94
C LEU A 240 10.07 -7.78 -10.91
N TRP A 241 8.79 -8.14 -10.81
CA TRP A 241 8.20 -9.23 -11.58
C TRP A 241 7.26 -8.79 -12.69
N LYS A 242 6.65 -7.61 -12.60
CA LYS A 242 5.66 -7.11 -13.56
C LYS A 242 4.57 -8.15 -13.84
N PRO A 243 3.77 -8.58 -12.84
CA PRO A 243 2.76 -9.61 -13.02
C PRO A 243 1.75 -9.20 -14.10
N ASN A 244 1.16 -10.20 -14.78
CA ASN A 244 0.11 -9.99 -15.78
C ASN A 244 -1.29 -9.90 -15.16
N ILE A 245 -1.47 -10.56 -14.01
CA ILE A 245 -2.72 -10.55 -13.22
C ILE A 245 -2.32 -10.40 -11.75
N LEU A 246 -3.10 -9.62 -11.00
CA LEU A 246 -3.04 -9.56 -9.55
C LEU A 246 -4.44 -9.69 -8.98
N THR A 247 -4.65 -10.60 -8.03
CA THR A 247 -5.91 -10.73 -7.30
C THR A 247 -5.80 -10.16 -5.90
N ASP A 248 -6.87 -9.51 -5.44
CA ASP A 248 -7.02 -8.94 -4.12
C ASP A 248 -8.28 -9.53 -3.47
N HIS A 249 -8.07 -10.45 -2.49
CA HIS A 249 -9.13 -11.24 -1.87
C HIS A 249 -9.66 -10.54 -0.62
N HIS A 250 -10.91 -10.08 -0.70
CA HIS A 250 -11.63 -9.30 0.31
C HIS A 250 -12.90 -9.98 0.83
N GLU A 251 -13.50 -9.34 1.83
CA GLU A 251 -14.83 -9.66 2.31
C GLU A 251 -15.69 -8.40 2.44
N GLN A 252 -16.97 -8.56 2.07
CA GLN A 252 -18.01 -7.54 2.19
C GLN A 252 -19.02 -7.86 3.29
N GLY A 253 -20.11 -7.10 3.36
CA GLY A 253 -21.17 -7.31 4.37
C GLY A 253 -21.76 -8.72 4.35
N SER A 254 -22.10 -9.25 5.54
CA SER A 254 -22.56 -10.63 5.73
C SER A 254 -23.84 -10.99 4.98
N ASN A 255 -24.72 -10.01 4.68
CA ASN A 255 -25.95 -10.21 3.93
C ASN A 255 -25.80 -10.19 2.42
N ALA A 256 -24.57 -9.98 1.89
CA ALA A 256 -24.26 -10.09 0.49
C ALA A 256 -24.03 -11.55 0.04
N THR A 257 -23.51 -11.73 -1.19
CA THR A 257 -23.06 -13.01 -1.72
C THR A 257 -21.57 -12.93 -2.08
N PHE A 258 -21.16 -13.31 -3.27
CA PHE A 258 -19.81 -13.16 -3.75
C PHE A 258 -19.77 -12.15 -4.91
N PHE A 259 -18.82 -11.21 -4.86
CA PHE A 259 -18.56 -10.31 -5.98
C PHE A 259 -17.19 -10.60 -6.60
N PHE A 260 -17.10 -10.43 -7.92
CA PHE A 260 -15.83 -10.35 -8.64
C PHE A 260 -15.94 -9.35 -9.81
N GLN A 261 -14.83 -8.69 -10.12
CA GLN A 261 -14.77 -7.75 -11.23
C GLN A 261 -15.09 -8.42 -12.59
N PRO A 262 -15.62 -7.64 -13.58
CA PRO A 262 -15.67 -6.18 -13.62
C PRO A 262 -16.73 -5.56 -12.70
N GLY A 263 -16.42 -4.37 -12.19
CA GLY A 263 -17.34 -3.53 -11.42
C GLY A 263 -18.28 -2.71 -12.29
N VAL A 264 -18.78 -1.59 -11.75
CA VAL A 264 -19.70 -0.69 -12.47
C VAL A 264 -18.97 -0.05 -13.66
N PRO A 265 -19.44 -0.23 -14.93
CA PRO A 265 -18.71 0.26 -16.10
C PRO A 265 -18.46 1.77 -16.15
N SER A 266 -19.36 2.59 -15.59
CA SER A 266 -19.21 4.04 -15.51
C SER A 266 -18.26 4.52 -14.40
N ARG A 267 -17.73 3.61 -13.57
CA ARG A 267 -16.83 3.89 -12.44
C ARG A 267 -15.43 3.31 -12.66
N VAL A 268 -15.02 3.20 -13.91
CA VAL A 268 -13.66 2.84 -14.31
C VAL A 268 -12.87 4.13 -14.54
N ASN A 269 -11.59 4.15 -14.13
CA ASN A 269 -10.75 5.33 -14.38
C ASN A 269 -10.58 5.54 -15.90
N PRO A 270 -10.82 6.76 -16.42
CA PRO A 270 -10.72 7.04 -17.85
C PRO A 270 -9.35 6.77 -18.49
N ILE A 271 -8.28 6.74 -17.67
CA ILE A 271 -6.92 6.42 -18.13
C ILE A 271 -6.73 4.92 -18.37
N THR A 272 -7.54 4.07 -17.72
CA THR A 272 -7.52 2.61 -17.92
C THR A 272 -8.04 2.28 -19.33
N PRO A 273 -7.23 1.65 -20.21
CA PRO A 273 -7.69 1.32 -21.56
C PRO A 273 -8.84 0.32 -21.56
N LEU A 274 -9.79 0.47 -22.48
CA LEU A 274 -10.95 -0.44 -22.62
C LEU A 274 -10.55 -1.91 -22.74
N LYS A 275 -9.41 -2.20 -23.35
CA LYS A 275 -8.88 -3.56 -23.51
C LYS A 275 -8.62 -4.25 -22.18
N ASN A 276 -8.25 -3.50 -21.13
CA ASN A 276 -8.14 -4.02 -19.77
C ASN A 276 -9.49 -4.60 -19.31
N GLN A 277 -10.58 -3.83 -19.43
CA GLN A 277 -11.92 -4.25 -19.03
C GLN A 277 -12.47 -5.43 -19.86
N GLU A 278 -12.11 -5.52 -21.14
CA GLU A 278 -12.44 -6.68 -21.97
C GLU A 278 -11.76 -7.96 -21.47
N LEU A 279 -10.48 -7.88 -21.09
CA LEU A 279 -9.72 -9.01 -20.56
C LEU A 279 -10.21 -9.40 -19.16
N THR A 280 -10.52 -8.41 -18.30
CA THR A 280 -11.20 -8.64 -17.02
C THR A 280 -12.51 -9.42 -17.23
N GLY A 281 -13.33 -9.01 -18.21
CA GLY A 281 -14.56 -9.71 -18.57
C GLY A 281 -14.35 -11.13 -19.12
N LYS A 282 -13.23 -11.40 -19.80
CA LYS A 282 -12.86 -12.76 -20.22
C LYS A 282 -12.49 -13.64 -19.02
N LEU A 283 -11.69 -13.11 -18.10
CA LEU A 283 -11.27 -13.81 -16.89
C LEU A 283 -12.47 -14.08 -15.96
N ALA A 284 -13.39 -13.15 -15.84
CA ALA A 284 -14.62 -13.26 -15.07
C ALA A 284 -15.49 -14.49 -15.44
N LYS A 285 -15.44 -14.95 -16.69
CA LYS A 285 -16.15 -16.16 -17.11
C LYS A 285 -15.63 -17.42 -16.41
N PHE A 286 -14.34 -17.48 -16.11
CA PHE A 286 -13.77 -18.60 -15.35
C PHE A 286 -14.23 -18.55 -13.90
N HIS A 287 -14.27 -17.37 -13.29
CA HIS A 287 -14.78 -17.22 -11.92
C HIS A 287 -16.25 -17.67 -11.83
N ALA A 288 -17.09 -17.23 -12.76
CA ALA A 288 -18.48 -17.67 -12.85
C ALA A 288 -18.60 -19.19 -12.97
N GLN A 289 -17.90 -19.81 -13.93
CA GLN A 289 -17.93 -21.26 -14.14
C GLN A 289 -17.52 -22.06 -12.91
N TYR A 290 -16.54 -21.59 -12.15
CA TYR A 290 -16.05 -22.29 -10.95
C TYR A 290 -17.02 -22.13 -9.77
N LEU A 291 -17.60 -20.93 -9.56
CA LEU A 291 -18.61 -20.70 -8.55
C LEU A 291 -19.92 -21.42 -8.86
N ASP A 292 -20.33 -21.49 -10.13
CA ASP A 292 -21.49 -22.27 -10.58
C ASP A 292 -21.36 -23.77 -10.21
N LYS A 293 -20.16 -24.35 -10.40
CA LYS A 293 -19.89 -25.76 -10.07
C LYS A 293 -20.10 -26.08 -8.59
N ILE A 294 -19.85 -25.13 -7.70
CA ILE A 294 -20.03 -25.30 -6.26
C ILE A 294 -21.35 -24.72 -5.74
N GLY A 295 -22.19 -24.18 -6.65
CA GLY A 295 -23.51 -23.61 -6.33
C GLY A 295 -23.45 -22.35 -5.46
N SER A 296 -22.38 -21.57 -5.56
CA SER A 296 -22.25 -20.30 -4.83
C SER A 296 -22.86 -19.15 -5.61
N LEU A 297 -23.69 -18.34 -4.95
CA LEU A 297 -24.29 -17.14 -5.55
C LEU A 297 -23.26 -16.02 -5.67
N TYR A 298 -23.29 -15.28 -6.78
CA TYR A 298 -22.39 -14.17 -7.07
C TYR A 298 -23.06 -13.07 -7.88
N PHE A 299 -22.41 -11.91 -7.97
CA PHE A 299 -22.79 -10.80 -8.82
C PHE A 299 -21.56 -10.09 -9.38
N THR A 300 -21.72 -9.34 -10.47
CA THR A 300 -20.72 -8.51 -11.13
C THR A 300 -21.35 -7.23 -11.64
N LYS A 301 -20.56 -6.24 -12.04
CA LYS A 301 -21.00 -4.99 -12.68
C LYS A 301 -21.89 -4.10 -11.83
N GLU A 302 -21.84 -4.30 -10.52
CA GLU A 302 -22.60 -3.56 -9.53
C GLU A 302 -21.69 -3.13 -8.37
N ASN A 303 -22.07 -2.11 -7.61
CA ASN A 303 -21.51 -1.60 -6.38
C ASN A 303 -20.07 -1.07 -6.48
N TYR A 304 -19.13 -1.86 -6.97
CA TYR A 304 -17.70 -1.59 -6.91
C TYR A 304 -17.21 -0.79 -8.10
N ASP A 305 -16.27 0.12 -7.83
CA ASP A 305 -15.54 0.90 -8.82
C ASP A 305 -14.21 0.24 -9.20
N ASP A 306 -13.61 0.78 -10.24
CA ASP A 306 -12.27 0.48 -10.71
C ASP A 306 -11.56 1.79 -11.06
N PHE A 307 -11.44 2.70 -10.08
CA PHE A 307 -11.08 4.10 -10.33
C PHE A 307 -9.76 4.53 -9.70
N TYR A 308 -9.60 4.37 -8.37
CA TYR A 308 -8.43 4.88 -7.68
C TYR A 308 -7.26 3.90 -7.71
N TYR A 309 -6.15 4.30 -8.30
CA TYR A 309 -4.94 3.48 -8.44
C TYR A 309 -4.17 3.19 -7.13
N GLY A 310 -4.67 3.62 -6.02
CA GLY A 310 -4.18 3.24 -4.68
C GLY A 310 -4.76 1.95 -4.12
N LYS A 311 -5.60 1.21 -4.90
CA LYS A 311 -6.20 -0.09 -4.53
C LYS A 311 -5.47 -1.23 -5.21
N GLY A 312 -5.41 -2.41 -4.56
CA GLY A 312 -4.77 -3.60 -5.11
C GLY A 312 -5.42 -4.12 -6.39
N SER A 313 -6.72 -3.91 -6.56
CA SER A 313 -7.45 -4.29 -7.76
C SER A 313 -7.32 -3.30 -8.93
N THR A 314 -6.86 -2.07 -8.69
CA THR A 314 -6.81 -1.01 -9.71
C THR A 314 -5.38 -0.60 -10.07
N TYR A 315 -4.44 -0.66 -9.12
CA TYR A 315 -3.04 -0.34 -9.36
C TYR A 315 -2.40 -1.18 -10.50
N PRO A 316 -2.68 -2.49 -10.62
CA PRO A 316 -2.18 -3.28 -11.74
C PRO A 316 -2.62 -2.75 -13.10
N ASP A 317 -3.83 -2.21 -13.22
CA ASP A 317 -4.43 -1.78 -14.48
C ASP A 317 -3.69 -0.62 -15.14
N VAL A 318 -3.09 0.26 -14.35
CA VAL A 318 -2.26 1.36 -14.84
C VAL A 318 -0.80 0.95 -15.03
N ASN A 319 -0.47 -0.32 -14.73
CA ASN A 319 0.84 -0.94 -14.93
C ASN A 319 0.83 -2.11 -15.93
N GLY A 320 -0.17 -2.16 -16.82
CA GLY A 320 -0.26 -3.13 -17.90
C GLY A 320 -0.65 -4.54 -17.46
N ALA A 321 -1.10 -4.71 -16.23
CA ALA A 321 -1.66 -5.94 -15.70
C ALA A 321 -3.20 -5.89 -15.66
N ILE A 322 -3.81 -6.92 -15.13
CA ILE A 322 -5.25 -6.97 -14.80
C ILE A 322 -5.37 -7.13 -13.29
N GLY A 323 -5.96 -6.15 -12.64
CA GLY A 323 -6.33 -6.23 -11.23
C GLY A 323 -7.69 -6.88 -11.05
N ILE A 324 -7.85 -7.75 -10.04
CA ILE A 324 -9.14 -8.42 -9.76
C ILE A 324 -9.47 -8.27 -8.28
N LEU A 325 -10.62 -7.67 -8.01
CA LEU A 325 -11.24 -7.64 -6.70
C LEU A 325 -12.16 -8.84 -6.53
N PHE A 326 -11.98 -9.57 -5.46
CA PHE A 326 -12.94 -10.56 -4.94
C PHE A 326 -13.50 -10.08 -3.61
N GLU A 327 -14.84 -10.14 -3.46
CA GLU A 327 -15.53 -9.73 -2.25
C GLU A 327 -16.48 -10.84 -1.79
N GLN A 328 -16.06 -11.62 -0.82
CA GLN A 328 -16.88 -12.67 -0.20
C GLN A 328 -17.78 -12.06 0.88
N ALA A 329 -19.06 -12.45 0.94
CA ALA A 329 -19.88 -12.16 2.10
C ALA A 329 -19.20 -12.67 3.39
N SER A 330 -18.94 -11.80 4.36
CA SER A 330 -18.16 -12.14 5.54
C SER A 330 -18.98 -12.92 6.58
N SER A 331 -18.44 -14.04 7.05
CA SER A 331 -18.98 -14.68 8.26
C SER A 331 -18.59 -13.94 9.55
N ARG A 332 -17.74 -12.93 9.47
CA ARG A 332 -17.16 -12.15 10.56
C ARG A 332 -16.43 -12.97 11.63
N GLY A 333 -16.90 -14.17 11.92
CA GLY A 333 -16.36 -15.15 12.82
C GLY A 333 -16.57 -16.56 12.24
N HIS A 334 -16.97 -17.50 13.07
CA HIS A 334 -17.09 -18.91 12.67
C HIS A 334 -18.44 -19.27 12.03
N ALA A 335 -19.52 -18.60 12.42
CA ALA A 335 -20.86 -18.77 11.84
C ALA A 335 -21.74 -17.59 12.18
N GLN A 336 -22.41 -16.97 11.20
CA GLN A 336 -23.27 -15.80 11.42
C GLN A 336 -24.62 -15.99 10.72
N GLN A 337 -25.71 -15.68 11.43
CA GLN A 337 -27.04 -15.60 10.83
C GLN A 337 -27.13 -14.41 9.90
N THR A 338 -27.56 -14.64 8.68
CA THR A 338 -27.71 -13.62 7.63
C THR A 338 -29.10 -13.70 7.00
N ALA A 339 -29.43 -12.77 6.12
CA ALA A 339 -30.65 -12.82 5.31
C ALA A 339 -30.71 -14.09 4.41
N ASN A 340 -29.55 -14.65 4.07
CA ASN A 340 -29.40 -15.85 3.23
C ASN A 340 -29.26 -17.15 4.03
N GLY A 341 -29.54 -17.13 5.33
CA GLY A 341 -29.34 -18.25 6.25
C GLY A 341 -28.03 -18.15 7.03
N VAL A 342 -27.61 -19.25 7.67
CA VAL A 342 -26.39 -19.27 8.46
C VAL A 342 -25.16 -19.36 7.55
N LEU A 343 -24.40 -18.27 7.47
CA LEU A 343 -23.12 -18.21 6.76
C LEU A 343 -22.02 -18.77 7.65
N ARG A 344 -21.32 -19.80 7.17
CA ARG A 344 -20.27 -20.49 7.92
C ARG A 344 -18.89 -20.20 7.33
N PHE A 345 -17.91 -20.03 8.19
CA PHE A 345 -16.53 -19.73 7.79
C PHE A 345 -15.92 -20.74 6.79
N PRO A 346 -16.11 -22.06 6.90
CA PRO A 346 -15.66 -22.99 5.87
C PRO A 346 -16.23 -22.69 4.47
N PHE A 347 -17.48 -22.23 4.38
CA PHE A 347 -18.07 -21.88 3.08
C PHE A 347 -17.38 -20.65 2.44
N THR A 348 -17.09 -19.62 3.24
CA THR A 348 -16.40 -18.42 2.76
C THR A 348 -14.97 -18.74 2.29
N ILE A 349 -14.26 -19.58 3.04
CA ILE A 349 -12.93 -20.08 2.67
C ILE A 349 -12.99 -20.85 1.34
N ARG A 350 -13.97 -21.74 1.16
CA ARG A 350 -14.13 -22.52 -0.08
C ARG A 350 -14.31 -21.63 -1.29
N ASN A 351 -15.11 -20.57 -1.18
CA ASN A 351 -15.32 -19.63 -2.27
C ASN A 351 -14.02 -18.91 -2.67
N GLN A 352 -13.25 -18.41 -1.70
CA GLN A 352 -11.96 -17.74 -1.94
C GLN A 352 -10.93 -18.70 -2.58
N PHE A 353 -10.86 -19.93 -2.08
CA PHE A 353 -10.03 -20.97 -2.69
C PHE A 353 -10.45 -21.27 -4.13
N THR A 354 -11.76 -21.41 -4.38
CA THR A 354 -12.32 -21.68 -5.71
C THR A 354 -11.98 -20.58 -6.70
N THR A 355 -12.04 -19.31 -6.27
CA THR A 355 -11.72 -18.17 -7.16
C THR A 355 -10.22 -18.01 -7.39
N ALA A 356 -9.37 -18.37 -6.44
CA ALA A 356 -7.94 -18.49 -6.68
C ALA A 356 -7.63 -19.52 -7.78
N LEU A 357 -8.25 -20.74 -7.71
CA LEU A 357 -8.10 -21.77 -8.75
C LEU A 357 -8.62 -21.28 -10.12
N SER A 358 -9.76 -20.61 -10.13
CA SER A 358 -10.35 -20.11 -11.39
C SER A 358 -9.51 -19.00 -12.04
N THR A 359 -8.80 -18.20 -11.23
CA THR A 359 -7.85 -17.19 -11.73
C THR A 359 -6.69 -17.86 -12.45
N MET A 360 -6.08 -18.86 -11.83
CA MET A 360 -4.97 -19.60 -12.42
C MET A 360 -5.39 -20.33 -13.70
N GLU A 361 -6.55 -21.00 -13.70
CA GLU A 361 -7.07 -21.65 -14.92
C GLU A 361 -7.32 -20.64 -16.04
N GLY A 362 -7.94 -19.49 -15.73
CA GLY A 362 -8.14 -18.42 -16.69
C GLY A 362 -6.84 -17.82 -17.20
N ALA A 363 -5.85 -17.64 -16.31
CA ALA A 363 -4.52 -17.16 -16.66
C ALA A 363 -3.81 -18.13 -17.62
N ARG A 364 -3.86 -19.43 -17.36
CA ARG A 364 -3.31 -20.48 -18.21
C ARG A 364 -3.93 -20.47 -19.61
N GLN A 365 -5.26 -20.43 -19.69
CA GLN A 365 -5.96 -20.48 -20.97
C GLN A 365 -5.83 -19.20 -21.78
N LEU A 366 -5.84 -18.04 -21.13
CA LEU A 366 -5.72 -16.72 -21.76
C LEU A 366 -4.29 -16.18 -21.75
N ARG A 367 -3.28 -17.00 -21.45
CA ARG A 367 -1.89 -16.64 -21.25
C ARG A 367 -1.34 -15.71 -22.34
N LYS A 368 -1.56 -16.07 -23.60
CA LYS A 368 -1.09 -15.27 -24.75
C LYS A 368 -1.79 -13.92 -24.83
N ASP A 369 -3.08 -13.86 -24.51
CA ASP A 369 -3.85 -12.61 -24.52
C ASP A 369 -3.27 -11.63 -23.50
N PHE A 370 -2.96 -12.09 -22.27
CA PHE A 370 -2.42 -11.25 -21.21
C PHE A 370 -0.97 -10.82 -21.45
N LEU A 371 -0.11 -11.72 -21.94
CA LEU A 371 1.27 -11.38 -22.28
C LEU A 371 1.32 -10.35 -23.43
N ASN A 372 0.52 -10.53 -24.48
CA ASN A 372 0.45 -9.59 -25.59
C ASN A 372 -0.19 -8.26 -25.17
N TRP A 373 -1.19 -8.30 -24.28
CA TRP A 373 -1.78 -7.10 -23.70
C TRP A 373 -0.74 -6.26 -22.95
N GLN A 374 0.06 -6.87 -22.06
CA GLN A 374 1.08 -6.15 -21.31
C GLN A 374 2.10 -5.48 -22.24
N ARG A 375 2.56 -6.17 -23.30
CA ARG A 375 3.40 -5.59 -24.35
C ARG A 375 2.73 -4.38 -25.01
N GLU A 376 1.49 -4.54 -25.44
CA GLU A 376 0.74 -3.51 -26.16
C GLU A 376 0.45 -2.31 -25.27
N PHE A 377 0.17 -2.55 -23.99
CA PHE A 377 -0.05 -1.48 -23.01
C PHE A 377 1.09 -0.47 -22.99
N TYR A 378 2.33 -0.92 -22.90
CA TYR A 378 3.48 -0.03 -22.85
C TYR A 378 3.83 0.58 -24.22
N LYS A 379 3.62 -0.14 -25.31
CA LYS A 379 3.79 0.41 -26.66
C LYS A 379 2.80 1.52 -26.96
N THR A 380 1.53 1.33 -26.66
CA THR A 380 0.50 2.36 -26.86
C THR A 380 0.68 3.53 -25.92
N ALA A 381 1.14 3.32 -24.70
CA ALA A 381 1.50 4.41 -23.79
C ALA A 381 2.54 5.37 -24.39
N MET A 382 3.56 4.86 -25.10
CA MET A 382 4.54 5.70 -25.80
C MET A 382 3.93 6.46 -26.97
N THR A 383 3.02 5.83 -27.70
CA THR A 383 2.29 6.49 -28.82
C THR A 383 1.39 7.61 -28.29
N GLU A 384 0.67 7.36 -27.20
CA GLU A 384 -0.17 8.35 -26.52
C GLU A 384 0.68 9.52 -26.00
N ALA A 385 1.83 9.22 -25.35
CA ALA A 385 2.76 10.23 -24.84
C ALA A 385 3.30 11.13 -25.97
N ALA A 386 3.65 10.55 -27.12
CA ALA A 386 4.11 11.29 -28.27
C ALA A 386 3.04 12.24 -28.82
N ALA A 387 1.76 11.84 -28.79
CA ALA A 387 0.62 12.63 -29.25
C ALA A 387 0.09 13.64 -28.19
N ALA A 388 0.36 13.43 -26.91
CA ALA A 388 -0.17 14.22 -25.82
C ALA A 388 0.26 15.71 -25.91
N PRO A 389 -0.63 16.66 -25.56
CA PRO A 389 -0.29 18.09 -25.54
C PRO A 389 0.70 18.44 -24.42
N VAL A 390 0.62 17.76 -23.28
CA VAL A 390 1.55 17.90 -22.16
C VAL A 390 2.74 16.97 -22.39
N LYS A 391 3.94 17.54 -22.41
CA LYS A 391 5.20 16.81 -22.67
C LYS A 391 5.97 16.47 -21.40
N GLY A 392 5.58 17.04 -20.29
CA GLY A 392 6.17 16.77 -18.98
C GLY A 392 5.51 17.59 -17.89
N PHE A 393 5.96 17.35 -16.69
CA PHE A 393 5.54 18.06 -15.49
C PHE A 393 6.77 18.58 -14.76
N VAL A 394 6.64 19.76 -14.14
CA VAL A 394 7.64 20.30 -13.21
C VAL A 394 6.98 20.44 -11.84
N PHE A 395 7.70 20.11 -10.79
CA PHE A 395 7.24 20.30 -9.42
C PHE A 395 8.40 20.65 -8.49
N GLY A 396 8.09 21.34 -7.40
CA GLY A 396 9.08 21.69 -6.39
C GLY A 396 8.52 22.57 -5.29
N SER A 397 9.41 22.97 -4.38
CA SER A 397 9.14 23.97 -3.37
C SER A 397 10.42 24.76 -3.07
N GLU A 398 10.37 26.05 -3.24
CA GLU A 398 11.50 26.93 -2.91
C GLU A 398 11.80 26.96 -1.41
N LYS A 399 10.77 26.73 -0.59
CA LYS A 399 10.87 26.83 0.87
C LYS A 399 11.07 25.49 1.55
N ASP A 400 10.74 24.39 0.88
CA ASP A 400 10.79 23.05 1.49
C ASP A 400 11.25 21.99 0.49
N LYS A 401 12.55 21.84 0.39
CA LYS A 401 13.18 20.84 -0.48
C LYS A 401 12.92 19.40 -0.05
N THR A 402 12.66 19.19 1.24
CA THR A 402 12.38 17.86 1.80
C THR A 402 11.07 17.30 1.24
N LYS A 403 9.99 18.11 1.17
CA LYS A 403 8.73 17.69 0.53
C LYS A 403 8.92 17.31 -0.94
N SER A 404 9.67 18.12 -1.69
CA SER A 404 9.97 17.86 -3.09
C SER A 404 10.72 16.54 -3.28
N ALA A 405 11.71 16.25 -2.41
CA ALA A 405 12.45 15.01 -2.43
C ALA A 405 11.58 13.80 -2.07
N LEU A 406 10.70 13.90 -1.07
CA LEU A 406 9.78 12.81 -0.69
C LEU A 406 8.81 12.47 -1.82
N PHE A 407 8.30 13.47 -2.54
CA PHE A 407 7.44 13.23 -3.71
C PHE A 407 8.23 12.59 -4.87
N ALA A 408 9.44 13.07 -5.14
CA ALA A 408 10.31 12.46 -6.15
C ALA A 408 10.64 10.99 -5.80
N GLU A 409 10.90 10.68 -4.52
CA GLU A 409 11.14 9.31 -4.05
C GLU A 409 9.91 8.41 -4.24
N MET A 410 8.69 8.93 -4.01
CA MET A 410 7.45 8.22 -4.31
C MET A 410 7.38 7.88 -5.81
N LEU A 411 7.66 8.83 -6.70
CA LEU A 411 7.64 8.59 -8.15
C LEU A 411 8.66 7.50 -8.56
N LEU A 412 9.86 7.52 -8.00
CA LEU A 412 10.90 6.51 -8.25
C LEU A 412 10.46 5.09 -7.83
N ARG A 413 9.71 4.94 -6.73
CA ARG A 413 9.13 3.64 -6.32
C ARG A 413 8.21 3.05 -7.37
N HIS A 414 7.56 3.89 -8.16
CA HIS A 414 6.69 3.50 -9.28
C HIS A 414 7.44 3.38 -10.61
N GLN A 415 8.78 3.42 -10.59
CA GLN A 415 9.64 3.36 -11.78
C GLN A 415 9.36 4.49 -12.79
N ILE A 416 8.96 5.66 -12.30
CA ILE A 416 8.86 6.88 -13.08
C ILE A 416 10.23 7.54 -13.11
N GLU A 417 10.70 7.89 -14.31
CA GLU A 417 11.94 8.64 -14.48
C GLU A 417 11.75 10.08 -14.05
N VAL A 418 12.59 10.55 -13.14
CA VAL A 418 12.58 11.89 -12.58
C VAL A 418 13.94 12.52 -12.78
N TYR A 419 13.97 13.81 -13.14
CA TYR A 419 15.18 14.57 -13.38
C TYR A 419 15.21 15.80 -12.49
N SER A 420 16.37 16.19 -11.96
CA SER A 420 16.51 17.52 -11.35
C SER A 420 16.40 18.60 -12.42
N LEU A 421 15.74 19.70 -12.10
CA LEU A 421 15.64 20.84 -13.02
C LEU A 421 17.02 21.44 -13.26
N ASN A 422 17.43 21.55 -14.55
CA ASN A 422 18.78 21.99 -14.94
C ASN A 422 18.89 23.49 -15.24
N THR A 423 17.78 24.16 -15.52
CA THR A 423 17.72 25.61 -15.78
C THR A 423 16.46 26.19 -15.17
N ASP A 424 16.50 27.44 -14.73
CA ASP A 424 15.32 28.11 -14.19
C ASP A 424 14.17 28.11 -15.20
N LEU A 425 12.96 27.95 -14.71
CA LEU A 425 11.74 27.82 -15.52
C LEU A 425 10.58 28.58 -14.89
N SER A 426 9.88 29.37 -15.69
CA SER A 426 8.60 29.98 -15.30
C SER A 426 7.46 29.27 -16.04
N ALA A 427 6.54 28.68 -15.28
CA ALA A 427 5.36 27.96 -15.80
C ALA A 427 4.16 28.20 -14.89
N ASP A 428 2.99 28.43 -15.47
CA ASP A 428 1.70 28.61 -14.77
C ASP A 428 1.74 29.67 -13.64
N GLY A 429 2.56 30.74 -13.85
CA GLY A 429 2.73 31.81 -12.86
C GLY A 429 3.68 31.48 -11.70
N VAL A 430 4.30 30.30 -11.71
CA VAL A 430 5.27 29.85 -10.71
C VAL A 430 6.68 29.90 -11.31
N ASN A 431 7.67 30.30 -10.51
CA ASN A 431 9.07 30.23 -10.87
C ASN A 431 9.71 29.03 -10.17
N PHE A 432 10.25 28.12 -10.96
CA PHE A 432 11.00 26.96 -10.51
C PHE A 432 12.49 27.21 -10.73
N THR A 433 13.29 27.13 -9.67
CA THR A 433 14.73 27.38 -9.76
C THR A 433 15.52 26.11 -9.91
N LYS A 434 16.62 26.19 -10.66
CA LYS A 434 17.57 25.08 -10.83
C LYS A 434 18.00 24.49 -9.50
N GLY A 435 17.91 23.17 -9.38
CA GLY A 435 18.30 22.42 -8.17
C GLY A 435 17.28 22.44 -7.02
N ASN A 436 16.17 23.19 -7.15
CA ASN A 436 15.07 23.22 -6.16
C ASN A 436 13.79 22.55 -6.67
N ALA A 437 13.78 22.13 -7.92
CA ALA A 437 12.64 21.49 -8.56
C ALA A 437 13.06 20.25 -9.36
N TYR A 438 12.07 19.44 -9.69
CA TYR A 438 12.22 18.23 -10.48
C TYR A 438 11.33 18.28 -11.72
N VAL A 439 11.75 17.57 -12.77
CA VAL A 439 11.02 17.44 -14.03
C VAL A 439 10.73 15.98 -14.30
N VAL A 440 9.50 15.69 -14.68
CA VAL A 440 9.05 14.36 -15.12
C VAL A 440 8.65 14.46 -16.59
N PRO A 441 9.44 13.91 -17.53
CA PRO A 441 9.03 13.80 -18.92
C PRO A 441 7.81 12.88 -19.05
N ALA A 442 6.82 13.27 -19.83
CA ALA A 442 5.66 12.43 -20.10
C ALA A 442 5.99 11.24 -21.03
N ASN A 443 7.00 11.41 -21.91
CA ASN A 443 7.40 10.40 -22.89
C ASN A 443 8.25 9.29 -22.26
N GLN A 444 7.61 8.44 -21.45
CA GLN A 444 8.22 7.27 -20.81
C GLN A 444 7.18 6.15 -20.63
N PRO A 445 7.59 4.90 -20.39
CA PRO A 445 6.66 3.75 -20.30
C PRO A 445 5.53 3.93 -19.28
N GLN A 446 5.78 4.66 -18.19
CA GLN A 446 4.80 4.96 -17.13
C GLN A 446 3.86 6.15 -17.44
N PHE A 447 3.73 6.54 -18.71
CA PHE A 447 2.91 7.68 -19.15
C PHE A 447 1.53 7.72 -18.50
N ARG A 448 0.79 6.60 -18.50
CA ARG A 448 -0.56 6.55 -17.93
C ARG A 448 -0.56 6.74 -16.41
N LEU A 449 0.40 6.13 -15.71
CA LEU A 449 0.53 6.33 -14.27
C LEU A 449 0.92 7.77 -13.93
N ILE A 450 1.77 8.42 -14.73
CA ILE A 450 2.12 9.84 -14.57
C ILE A 450 0.86 10.69 -14.65
N HIS A 451 -0.01 10.45 -15.64
CA HIS A 451 -1.30 11.12 -15.73
C HIS A 451 -2.19 10.85 -14.52
N GLY A 452 -2.26 9.61 -14.04
CA GLY A 452 -2.99 9.24 -12.82
C GLY A 452 -2.50 9.95 -11.55
N ILE A 453 -1.24 10.42 -11.54
CA ILE A 453 -0.61 11.14 -10.41
C ILE A 453 -0.78 12.66 -10.53
N PHE A 454 -0.61 13.22 -11.74
CA PHE A 454 -0.50 14.67 -11.95
C PHE A 454 -1.80 15.32 -12.44
N ASP A 455 -2.70 14.58 -13.11
CA ASP A 455 -3.92 15.13 -13.66
C ASP A 455 -4.91 15.59 -12.59
N LYS A 456 -5.65 16.64 -12.90
CA LYS A 456 -6.75 17.14 -12.08
C LYS A 456 -8.05 16.47 -12.50
N THR A 457 -8.58 15.59 -11.66
CA THR A 457 -9.89 14.97 -11.91
C THR A 457 -11.00 15.92 -11.48
N LEU A 458 -11.59 16.64 -12.45
CA LEU A 458 -12.62 17.66 -12.21
C LEU A 458 -14.04 17.16 -12.54
N LYS A 459 -14.18 16.04 -13.25
CA LYS A 459 -15.47 15.47 -13.68
C LYS A 459 -15.42 13.96 -13.65
N TYR A 460 -16.55 13.36 -13.29
CA TYR A 460 -16.78 11.92 -13.30
C TYR A 460 -17.85 11.56 -14.32
N GLN A 461 -17.75 10.37 -14.93
CA GLN A 461 -18.72 9.89 -15.91
C GLN A 461 -20.07 9.57 -15.23
N ASP A 462 -20.04 8.99 -14.05
CA ASP A 462 -21.21 8.74 -13.20
C ASP A 462 -21.43 9.96 -12.28
N SER A 463 -22.54 10.67 -12.46
CA SER A 463 -22.84 11.89 -11.70
C SER A 463 -23.14 11.63 -10.21
N LEU A 464 -23.42 10.38 -9.84
CA LEU A 464 -23.67 9.94 -8.46
C LEU A 464 -22.43 9.31 -7.80
N PHE A 465 -21.33 9.22 -8.55
CA PHE A 465 -20.08 8.65 -8.08
C PHE A 465 -18.95 9.67 -8.18
N TYR A 466 -18.18 9.77 -7.11
CA TYR A 466 -16.84 10.38 -7.10
C TYR A 466 -15.95 9.58 -6.16
N ASP A 467 -14.65 9.55 -6.44
CA ASP A 467 -13.68 8.90 -5.58
C ASP A 467 -12.89 9.95 -4.78
N ILE A 468 -13.16 10.02 -3.48
CA ILE A 468 -12.52 11.00 -2.58
C ILE A 468 -11.03 10.75 -2.36
N THR A 469 -10.50 9.60 -2.81
CA THR A 469 -9.08 9.25 -2.74
C THR A 469 -8.31 9.58 -4.03
N ALA A 470 -8.99 10.01 -5.10
CA ALA A 470 -8.39 10.38 -6.39
C ALA A 470 -7.83 11.81 -6.36
N TRP A 471 -6.78 12.04 -5.56
CA TRP A 471 -6.13 13.34 -5.44
C TRP A 471 -5.06 13.56 -6.51
N THR A 472 -4.93 14.83 -6.97
CA THR A 472 -3.74 15.30 -7.69
C THR A 472 -2.57 15.32 -6.71
N MET A 473 -1.66 14.36 -6.83
CA MET A 473 -0.66 14.07 -5.80
C MET A 473 0.29 15.25 -5.47
N PRO A 474 0.79 16.06 -6.43
CA PRO A 474 1.59 17.24 -6.08
C PRO A 474 0.88 18.20 -5.13
N LEU A 475 -0.44 18.41 -5.33
CA LEU A 475 -1.24 19.26 -4.44
C LEU A 475 -1.41 18.65 -3.06
N ALA A 476 -1.61 17.32 -2.98
CA ALA A 476 -1.68 16.61 -1.70
C ALA A 476 -0.36 16.73 -0.90
N PHE A 477 0.79 16.79 -1.60
CA PHE A 477 2.09 17.06 -0.98
C PHE A 477 2.33 18.55 -0.67
N GLY A 478 1.42 19.45 -1.07
CA GLY A 478 1.59 20.89 -0.90
C GLY A 478 2.78 21.44 -1.70
N LEU A 479 2.96 20.94 -2.93
CA LEU A 479 3.99 21.37 -3.85
C LEU A 479 3.43 22.32 -4.91
N ASP A 480 4.26 23.24 -5.34
CA ASP A 480 4.05 23.95 -6.60
C ASP A 480 4.31 22.96 -7.75
N TYR A 481 3.44 22.96 -8.77
CA TYR A 481 3.65 22.18 -9.98
C TYR A 481 3.00 22.83 -11.20
N ALA A 482 3.50 22.49 -12.39
CA ALA A 482 2.95 22.94 -13.65
C ALA A 482 3.05 21.88 -14.74
N GLU A 483 2.10 21.90 -15.67
CA GLU A 483 2.14 21.15 -16.91
C GLU A 483 3.06 21.84 -17.91
N LEU A 484 3.87 21.08 -18.63
CA LEU A 484 4.80 21.57 -19.63
C LEU A 484 4.33 21.17 -21.03
N PRO A 485 3.66 22.07 -21.78
CA PRO A 485 3.36 21.86 -23.19
C PRO A 485 4.64 21.85 -24.03
N ALA A 486 4.54 21.43 -25.30
CA ALA A 486 5.68 21.37 -26.23
C ALA A 486 6.43 22.72 -26.40
N THR A 487 5.76 23.84 -26.15
CA THR A 487 6.37 25.19 -26.21
C THR A 487 7.27 25.48 -25.01
N LYS A 488 7.12 24.77 -23.90
CA LYS A 488 7.90 24.97 -22.66
C LYS A 488 8.82 23.80 -22.35
N PHE A 489 8.47 22.57 -22.74
CA PHE A 489 9.29 21.39 -22.52
C PHE A 489 10.41 21.28 -23.55
N ASN A 490 11.63 21.13 -23.08
CA ASN A 490 12.79 20.75 -23.91
C ASN A 490 13.82 20.00 -23.05
N ASN A 491 14.72 19.26 -23.69
CA ASN A 491 15.71 18.43 -22.99
C ASN A 491 16.74 19.23 -22.17
N ASN A 492 16.91 20.52 -22.41
CA ASN A 492 17.82 21.36 -21.61
C ASN A 492 17.30 21.56 -20.17
N LEU A 493 16.01 21.32 -19.93
CA LEU A 493 15.44 21.31 -18.59
C LEU A 493 15.92 20.11 -17.75
N LEU A 494 16.37 19.04 -18.40
CA LEU A 494 16.71 17.78 -17.77
C LEU A 494 18.20 17.73 -17.40
N SER A 495 18.51 17.42 -16.15
CA SER A 495 19.82 16.97 -15.72
C SER A 495 19.98 15.46 -16.02
N ASN A 496 20.88 14.76 -15.33
CA ASN A 496 20.86 13.29 -15.31
C ASN A 496 19.62 12.79 -14.54
N PRO A 497 19.06 11.63 -14.93
CA PRO A 497 17.98 11.00 -14.15
C PRO A 497 18.45 10.70 -12.74
N ILE A 498 17.60 10.97 -11.76
CA ILE A 498 17.89 10.64 -10.37
C ILE A 498 17.54 9.18 -10.08
N THR A 499 18.35 8.53 -9.29
CA THR A 499 18.13 7.13 -8.84
C THR A 499 17.67 7.05 -7.38
N SER A 500 17.78 8.14 -6.66
CA SER A 500 17.27 8.32 -5.30
C SER A 500 17.02 9.81 -5.07
N ALA A 501 16.01 10.13 -4.29
CA ALA A 501 15.71 11.50 -3.90
C ALA A 501 15.84 11.62 -2.38
N THR A 502 17.04 11.90 -1.92
CA THR A 502 17.28 12.21 -0.50
C THR A 502 17.00 13.69 -0.24
N ALA A 503 16.53 13.98 0.97
CA ALA A 503 16.43 15.36 1.43
C ALA A 503 17.80 16.06 1.23
N PRO A 504 17.83 17.26 0.68
CA PRO A 504 19.08 17.96 0.44
C PRO A 504 19.81 18.20 1.76
N VAL A 505 21.14 18.24 1.69
CA VAL A 505 21.95 18.54 2.86
C VAL A 505 21.62 19.95 3.33
N ALA A 506 21.08 20.06 4.52
CA ALA A 506 20.75 21.34 5.13
C ALA A 506 22.02 22.16 5.37
N GLN A 507 21.93 23.46 5.19
CA GLN A 507 23.05 24.35 5.42
C GLN A 507 23.24 24.60 6.92
N MET A 508 24.47 24.49 7.38
CA MET A 508 24.85 24.71 8.78
C MET A 508 25.77 25.91 8.90
N PRO A 509 25.68 26.67 10.02
CA PRO A 509 26.60 27.77 10.24
C PRO A 509 28.04 27.24 10.38
N THR A 510 28.98 27.97 9.77
CA THR A 510 30.41 27.61 9.80
C THR A 510 31.09 28.10 11.07
N THR A 511 30.55 29.14 11.69
CA THR A 511 31.07 29.75 12.92
C THR A 511 29.98 29.82 13.97
N LYS A 512 30.38 29.70 15.24
CA LYS A 512 29.45 29.87 16.35
C LYS A 512 28.91 31.30 16.41
N SER A 513 27.67 31.42 16.86
CA SER A 513 27.04 32.71 17.16
C SER A 513 27.26 33.06 18.64
N ASP A 514 27.53 34.32 18.92
CA ASP A 514 27.49 34.85 20.27
C ASP A 514 26.11 35.44 20.63
N TYR A 515 25.17 35.49 19.69
CA TYR A 515 23.86 36.08 19.89
C TYR A 515 22.69 35.08 19.75
N ALA A 516 22.44 34.50 18.55
CA ALA A 516 21.36 33.53 18.35
C ALA A 516 21.55 32.65 17.09
N TYR A 517 20.84 31.52 17.08
CA TYR A 517 20.61 30.71 15.88
C TYR A 517 19.15 30.79 15.46
N LEU A 518 18.89 30.65 14.13
CA LEU A 518 17.56 30.71 13.55
C LEU A 518 17.32 29.45 12.72
N LEU A 519 16.06 28.96 12.73
CA LEU A 519 15.57 27.88 11.86
C LEU A 519 14.24 28.34 11.25
N ASP A 520 14.07 28.16 9.92
CA ASP A 520 12.82 28.51 9.24
C ASP A 520 11.74 27.47 9.54
N TRP A 521 10.53 27.93 9.87
CA TRP A 521 9.39 27.07 10.14
C TRP A 521 8.73 26.50 8.87
N ASN A 522 9.07 26.99 7.70
CA ASN A 522 8.50 26.52 6.44
C ASN A 522 8.99 25.09 6.06
N GLU A 523 10.08 24.62 6.65
CA GLU A 523 10.63 23.29 6.37
C GLU A 523 9.80 22.19 7.06
N LEU A 524 9.43 21.12 6.34
CA LEU A 524 8.59 20.01 6.83
C LEU A 524 9.08 19.44 8.17
N LEU A 525 10.38 19.34 8.35
CA LEU A 525 10.97 18.72 9.54
C LEU A 525 11.34 19.73 10.64
N ALA A 526 10.97 21.01 10.51
CA ALA A 526 11.17 22.00 11.56
C ALA A 526 10.50 21.62 12.91
N PRO A 527 9.27 21.03 12.96
CA PRO A 527 8.69 20.53 14.21
C PRO A 527 9.54 19.43 14.87
N LYS A 528 10.14 18.53 14.09
CA LYS A 528 11.05 17.49 14.57
C LYS A 528 12.30 18.10 15.19
N ALA A 529 12.88 19.10 14.53
CA ALA A 529 14.06 19.81 15.05
C ALA A 529 13.72 20.60 16.33
N LEU A 530 12.58 21.28 16.38
CA LEU A 530 12.09 21.97 17.58
C LEU A 530 11.98 21.01 18.77
N TYR A 531 11.31 19.87 18.56
CA TYR A 531 11.13 18.89 19.63
C TYR A 531 12.48 18.35 20.14
N ALA A 532 13.40 18.03 19.23
CA ALA A 532 14.75 17.57 19.59
C ALA A 532 15.55 18.63 20.37
N LEU A 533 15.45 19.91 20.00
CA LEU A 533 16.06 21.02 20.74
C LEU A 533 15.49 21.11 22.17
N GLN A 534 14.17 21.02 22.30
CA GLN A 534 13.48 21.06 23.58
C GLN A 534 13.81 19.86 24.48
N GLU A 535 13.96 18.65 23.92
CA GLU A 535 14.44 17.47 24.64
C GLU A 535 15.86 17.65 25.19
N ALA A 536 16.70 18.31 24.41
CA ALA A 536 18.07 18.65 24.83
C ALA A 536 18.13 19.83 25.85
N GLY A 537 16.97 20.33 26.28
CA GLY A 537 16.87 21.41 27.28
C GLY A 537 17.21 22.80 26.73
N VAL A 538 17.12 22.99 25.41
CA VAL A 538 17.34 24.27 24.73
C VAL A 538 16.08 25.13 24.85
N THR A 539 16.25 26.37 25.30
CA THR A 539 15.19 27.39 25.29
C THR A 539 15.04 27.93 23.87
N VAL A 540 13.90 27.65 23.26
CA VAL A 540 13.55 28.12 21.90
C VAL A 540 12.46 29.17 21.98
N ARG A 541 12.53 30.20 21.16
CA ARG A 541 11.48 31.21 20.99
C ARG A 541 10.95 31.15 19.55
N VAL A 542 9.72 31.57 19.34
CA VAL A 542 9.01 31.54 18.07
C VAL A 542 8.61 32.95 17.65
N ALA A 543 8.92 33.32 16.42
CA ALA A 543 8.52 34.59 15.85
C ALA A 543 7.01 34.61 15.53
N THR A 544 6.28 35.55 16.09
CA THR A 544 4.84 35.77 15.83
C THR A 544 4.60 36.86 14.79
N VAL A 545 5.64 37.40 14.20
CA VAL A 545 5.62 38.37 13.10
C VAL A 545 6.80 38.11 12.16
N PRO A 546 6.68 38.39 10.86
CA PRO A 546 7.80 38.31 9.94
C PRO A 546 8.88 39.35 10.28
N PHE A 547 10.13 39.04 9.92
CA PHE A 547 11.27 39.95 10.08
C PHE A 547 12.34 39.66 9.02
N GLU A 548 13.26 40.59 8.86
CA GLU A 548 14.41 40.48 7.97
C GLU A 548 15.69 40.79 8.75
N ILE A 549 16.68 39.91 8.67
CA ILE A 549 17.92 40.03 9.45
C ILE A 549 19.13 39.55 8.64
N GLU A 550 20.29 40.13 8.93
CA GLU A 550 21.56 39.64 8.40
C GLU A 550 22.00 38.36 9.13
N THR A 551 22.26 37.34 8.34
CA THR A 551 22.74 36.03 8.81
C THR A 551 24.13 35.76 8.27
N ASP A 552 24.77 34.65 8.71
CA ASP A 552 26.00 34.13 8.11
C ASP A 552 25.88 33.73 6.63
N GLN A 553 24.64 33.67 6.11
CA GLN A 553 24.32 33.38 4.71
C GLN A 553 23.71 34.59 3.97
N GLY A 554 23.97 35.79 4.47
CA GLY A 554 23.44 37.07 3.95
C GLY A 554 22.11 37.46 4.58
N VAL A 555 21.53 38.56 4.06
CA VAL A 555 20.24 39.06 4.54
C VAL A 555 19.12 38.11 4.15
N ARG A 556 18.30 37.69 5.12
CA ARG A 556 17.21 36.75 4.94
C ARG A 556 15.89 37.25 5.51
N LYS A 557 14.79 36.95 4.79
CA LYS A 557 13.43 37.19 5.24
C LYS A 557 12.90 35.90 5.91
N PHE A 558 12.45 36.08 7.15
CA PHE A 558 11.85 35.00 7.95
C PHE A 558 10.36 35.25 8.15
N SER A 559 9.58 34.18 8.19
CA SER A 559 8.12 34.22 8.33
C SER A 559 7.68 33.93 9.77
N TYR A 560 6.36 33.91 9.98
CA TYR A 560 5.74 33.41 11.20
C TYR A 560 6.27 32.01 11.54
N GLY A 561 6.41 31.71 12.83
CA GLY A 561 6.85 30.39 13.30
C GLY A 561 8.37 30.22 13.32
N THR A 562 9.17 31.11 12.71
CA THR A 562 10.62 31.00 12.72
C THR A 562 11.14 30.82 14.14
N LEU A 563 11.94 29.76 14.33
CA LEU A 563 12.54 29.42 15.63
C LEU A 563 13.77 30.29 15.86
N THR A 564 13.87 30.88 17.05
CA THR A 564 15.03 31.64 17.50
C THR A 564 15.61 31.02 18.76
N ILE A 565 16.91 30.81 18.78
CA ILE A 565 17.66 30.15 19.87
C ILE A 565 18.69 31.15 20.41
N PRO A 566 18.32 32.04 21.36
CA PRO A 566 19.23 33.01 21.95
C PRO A 566 20.31 32.32 22.78
N VAL A 567 21.60 32.63 22.54
CA VAL A 567 22.74 32.01 23.22
C VAL A 567 22.72 32.33 24.71
N ALA A 568 22.44 33.59 25.08
CA ALA A 568 22.45 34.05 26.46
C ALA A 568 21.37 33.39 27.36
N LEU A 569 20.36 32.74 26.81
CA LEU A 569 19.28 32.09 27.55
C LEU A 569 19.54 30.60 27.79
N GLN A 570 20.66 30.06 27.32
CA GLN A 570 20.92 28.63 27.35
C GLN A 570 21.75 28.24 28.61
N ARG A 571 21.59 26.98 29.01
CA ARG A 571 22.41 26.35 30.05
C ARG A 571 23.73 25.80 29.49
N GLN A 572 23.74 25.47 28.21
CA GLN A 572 24.91 24.97 27.47
C GLN A 572 25.92 26.11 27.27
N SER A 573 27.22 25.78 27.22
CA SER A 573 28.21 26.75 26.75
C SER A 573 27.95 27.10 25.26
N PRO A 574 28.43 28.27 24.78
CA PRO A 574 28.28 28.63 23.36
C PRO A 574 28.82 27.57 22.41
N GLU A 575 29.90 26.85 22.76
CA GLU A 575 30.47 25.75 21.99
C GLU A 575 29.54 24.54 21.98
N GLN A 576 29.06 24.11 23.13
CA GLN A 576 28.12 22.99 23.28
C GLN A 576 26.82 23.27 22.52
N LEU A 577 26.31 24.50 22.62
CA LEU A 577 25.11 24.90 21.88
C LEU A 577 25.32 24.85 20.34
N PHE A 578 26.46 25.34 19.88
CA PHE A 578 26.82 25.35 18.48
C PHE A 578 26.84 23.92 17.89
N ASP A 579 27.53 22.99 18.57
CA ASP A 579 27.62 21.61 18.16
C ASP A 579 26.24 20.93 18.20
N LEU A 580 25.43 21.23 19.21
CA LEU A 580 24.09 20.68 19.37
C LEU A 580 23.14 21.14 18.24
N VAL A 581 23.07 22.44 17.96
CA VAL A 581 22.18 22.96 16.89
C VAL A 581 22.60 22.46 15.51
N LYS A 582 23.91 22.34 15.26
CA LYS A 582 24.43 21.74 14.01
C LYS A 582 24.03 20.26 13.90
N SER A 583 24.22 19.50 14.96
CA SER A 583 23.86 18.08 14.99
C SER A 583 22.35 17.89 14.72
N ILE A 584 21.49 18.66 15.38
CA ILE A 584 20.03 18.59 15.22
C ILE A 584 19.62 19.05 13.83
N GLY A 585 20.14 20.16 13.33
CA GLY A 585 19.87 20.65 11.97
C GLY A 585 20.26 19.61 10.91
N THR A 586 21.46 19.04 11.02
CA THR A 586 21.94 18.01 10.08
C THR A 586 21.08 16.74 10.13
N LYS A 587 20.80 16.20 11.33
CA LYS A 587 20.00 14.96 11.48
C LYS A 587 18.56 15.11 10.97
N ASN A 588 18.01 16.32 11.05
CA ASN A 588 16.64 16.59 10.65
C ASN A 588 16.54 17.31 9.29
N SER A 589 17.64 17.48 8.57
CA SER A 589 17.69 18.19 7.29
C SER A 589 17.04 19.58 7.32
N VAL A 590 17.21 20.34 8.42
CA VAL A 590 16.69 21.70 8.62
C VAL A 590 17.84 22.67 8.63
N THR A 591 17.77 23.72 7.81
CA THR A 591 18.81 24.73 7.72
C THR A 591 18.91 25.56 9.00
N VAL A 592 20.14 25.76 9.49
CA VAL A 592 20.42 26.59 10.66
C VAL A 592 21.21 27.81 10.22
N TYR A 593 20.76 28.99 10.64
CA TYR A 593 21.44 30.27 10.41
C TYR A 593 22.03 30.79 11.71
N SER A 594 23.19 31.42 11.66
CA SER A 594 23.72 32.17 12.79
C SER A 594 23.59 33.69 12.57
N VAL A 595 23.31 34.43 13.65
CA VAL A 595 23.18 35.88 13.64
C VAL A 595 24.04 36.50 14.72
N LYS A 596 24.70 37.62 14.44
CA LYS A 596 25.60 38.34 15.33
C LYS A 596 24.91 39.41 16.19
N THR A 597 23.67 39.74 15.83
CA THR A 597 22.90 40.80 16.50
C THR A 597 21.41 40.43 16.54
N GLY A 598 20.69 41.03 17.48
CA GLY A 598 19.24 40.94 17.56
C GLY A 598 18.53 42.10 16.83
N ASN A 599 19.28 43.07 16.35
CA ASN A 599 18.73 44.21 15.60
C ASN A 599 18.42 43.77 14.15
N VAL A 600 17.18 43.86 13.74
CA VAL A 600 16.70 43.39 12.43
C VAL A 600 16.75 44.52 11.39
N VAL A 601 16.84 44.14 10.11
CA VAL A 601 16.75 45.08 8.99
C VAL A 601 15.33 45.65 8.87
N SER A 602 14.34 44.77 9.08
CA SER A 602 12.92 45.14 9.13
C SER A 602 12.11 44.17 9.99
N GLY A 603 11.01 44.63 10.56
CA GLY A 603 10.16 43.85 11.45
C GLY A 603 10.49 44.05 12.93
N SER A 604 10.40 42.99 13.76
CA SER A 604 10.64 43.10 15.20
C SER A 604 11.96 42.43 15.60
N ASP A 605 12.75 43.16 16.39
CA ASP A 605 14.01 42.66 16.94
C ASP A 605 13.88 41.35 17.73
N LEU A 606 14.93 40.54 17.75
CA LEU A 606 14.90 39.19 18.37
C LEU A 606 14.66 39.22 19.88
N GLY A 607 14.86 40.34 20.54
CA GLY A 607 14.55 40.55 21.96
C GLY A 607 13.09 40.94 22.24
N SER A 608 12.30 41.22 21.22
CA SER A 608 10.91 41.69 21.31
C SER A 608 9.98 40.67 21.98
N SER A 609 8.88 41.15 22.58
CA SER A 609 7.78 40.31 23.07
C SER A 609 7.07 39.52 21.93
N LYS A 610 7.32 39.90 20.66
CA LYS A 610 6.86 39.15 19.48
C LYS A 610 7.65 37.85 19.24
N MET A 611 8.75 37.64 19.93
CA MET A 611 9.49 36.39 19.99
C MET A 611 9.07 35.63 21.26
N MET A 612 8.05 34.78 21.16
CA MET A 612 7.45 34.07 22.32
C MET A 612 8.22 32.80 22.64
N VAL A 613 8.31 32.44 23.91
CA VAL A 613 8.93 31.17 24.33
C VAL A 613 8.05 30.00 23.85
N ALA A 614 8.65 29.04 23.15
CA ALA A 614 8.01 27.80 22.76
C ALA A 614 8.07 26.78 23.91
N GLY A 615 6.94 26.51 24.54
CA GLY A 615 6.82 25.41 25.51
C GLY A 615 6.89 24.05 24.81
N ARG A 616 7.52 23.06 25.46
CA ARG A 616 7.47 21.67 24.98
C ARG A 616 6.07 21.11 25.24
N PRO A 617 5.31 20.69 24.22
CA PRO A 617 4.00 20.13 24.42
C PRO A 617 4.07 18.70 24.96
N ASN A 618 3.15 18.33 25.84
CA ASN A 618 2.77 16.96 26.12
C ASN A 618 1.50 16.67 25.29
N ILE A 619 1.63 15.76 24.34
CA ILE A 619 0.55 15.48 23.39
C ILE A 619 -0.22 14.26 23.88
N ALA A 620 -1.54 14.41 23.99
CA ALA A 620 -2.48 13.33 24.21
C ALA A 620 -3.49 13.28 23.07
N MET A 621 -3.79 12.09 22.59
CA MET A 621 -4.76 11.82 21.54
C MET A 621 -5.86 10.93 22.09
N ILE A 622 -7.11 11.37 21.98
CA ILE A 622 -8.28 10.56 22.34
C ILE A 622 -8.48 9.52 21.26
N VAL A 623 -8.60 8.26 21.66
CA VAL A 623 -8.80 7.09 20.79
C VAL A 623 -9.92 6.21 21.34
N GLY A 624 -10.33 5.18 20.62
CA GLY A 624 -11.35 4.25 21.07
C GLY A 624 -12.69 4.39 20.35
N ALA A 625 -13.74 3.82 20.92
CA ALA A 625 -15.08 3.81 20.31
C ALA A 625 -15.57 5.22 19.99
N GLY A 626 -16.08 5.43 18.77
CA GLY A 626 -16.53 6.74 18.28
C GLY A 626 -15.46 7.61 17.62
N VAL A 627 -14.18 7.20 17.67
CA VAL A 627 -13.09 7.86 16.95
C VAL A 627 -12.83 7.13 15.62
N ASN A 628 -12.69 7.88 14.53
CA ASN A 628 -12.26 7.32 13.27
C ASN A 628 -10.80 6.84 13.38
N ALA A 629 -10.57 5.55 13.18
CA ALA A 629 -9.25 4.95 13.37
C ALA A 629 -8.23 5.46 12.35
N THR A 630 -8.64 5.71 11.09
CA THR A 630 -7.72 6.21 10.06
C THR A 630 -7.26 7.63 10.35
N ASP A 631 -8.17 8.53 10.77
CA ASP A 631 -7.82 9.91 11.10
C ASP A 631 -6.85 9.96 12.30
N ALA A 632 -7.14 9.16 13.33
CA ALA A 632 -6.24 9.03 14.48
C ALA A 632 -4.88 8.42 14.08
N GLY A 633 -4.90 7.42 13.20
CA GLY A 633 -3.69 6.77 12.69
C GLY A 633 -2.79 7.71 11.90
N GLU A 634 -3.36 8.56 11.07
CA GLU A 634 -2.61 9.57 10.30
C GLU A 634 -1.87 10.53 11.24
N VAL A 635 -2.53 11.03 12.27
CA VAL A 635 -1.91 11.90 13.28
C VAL A 635 -0.83 11.15 14.04
N TRP A 636 -1.10 9.92 14.49
CA TRP A 636 -0.13 9.11 15.21
C TRP A 636 1.11 8.82 14.36
N HIS A 637 0.93 8.35 13.14
CA HIS A 637 2.04 8.07 12.21
C HIS A 637 2.87 9.32 11.92
N LEU A 638 2.22 10.47 11.70
CA LEU A 638 2.91 11.75 11.49
C LEU A 638 3.80 12.11 12.69
N LEU A 639 3.23 12.08 13.90
CA LEU A 639 3.97 12.46 15.11
C LEU A 639 5.11 11.47 15.40
N ASP A 640 4.82 10.17 15.37
CA ASP A 640 5.77 9.14 15.74
C ASP A 640 6.83 8.91 14.66
N GLN A 641 6.42 8.54 13.45
CA GLN A 641 7.35 8.13 12.38
C GLN A 641 8.01 9.31 11.67
N ARG A 642 7.30 10.43 11.47
CA ARG A 642 7.85 11.56 10.73
C ARG A 642 8.52 12.57 11.62
N MET A 643 7.88 12.92 12.74
CA MET A 643 8.33 14.00 13.63
C MET A 643 9.12 13.53 14.85
N ASN A 644 9.11 12.22 15.15
CA ASN A 644 9.73 11.64 16.36
C ASN A 644 9.22 12.32 17.64
N ILE A 645 7.92 12.62 17.68
CA ILE A 645 7.22 13.25 18.80
C ILE A 645 6.29 12.21 19.43
N PRO A 646 6.52 11.81 20.68
CA PRO A 646 5.66 10.86 21.37
C PRO A 646 4.29 11.45 21.68
N SER A 647 3.24 10.62 21.56
CA SER A 647 1.88 10.94 21.97
C SER A 647 1.34 9.89 22.94
N THR A 648 0.55 10.34 23.92
CA THR A 648 -0.20 9.45 24.81
C THR A 648 -1.57 9.17 24.22
N HIS A 649 -1.91 7.91 24.02
CA HIS A 649 -3.23 7.52 23.57
C HIS A 649 -4.14 7.32 24.79
N LEU A 650 -5.22 8.11 24.84
CA LEU A 650 -6.22 8.08 25.92
C LEU A 650 -7.52 7.48 25.38
N GLU A 651 -7.92 6.34 25.89
CA GLU A 651 -9.21 5.74 25.57
C GLU A 651 -10.30 6.32 26.49
N GLN A 652 -11.48 6.61 25.93
CA GLN A 652 -12.64 6.93 26.73
C GLN A 652 -13.10 5.68 27.46
N GLY A 653 -13.17 5.77 28.80
CA GLY A 653 -13.62 4.69 29.68
C GLY A 653 -15.14 4.49 29.67
#